data_bd4057d09f28d482a9db6eb5f732fc2c
#
_entry.id   bd4057d09f28d482a9db6eb5f732fc2c
#
_cell.length_a   1.000
_cell.length_b   1.000
_cell.length_c   1.000
_cell.angle_alpha   90.00
_cell.angle_beta   90.00
_cell.angle_gamma   90.00
#
_symmetry.space_group_name_H-M   'P 1'
#
loop_
_entity.id
_entity.type
_entity.pdbx_description
1 polymer ?
#
loop_
_entity_poly.entity_id
_entity_poly.type
_entity_poly.pdbx_seq_one_letter_code
_entity_poly.pdbx_strand_id
1 'polypeptide(L)'
;MTGSPSGVLVRSFSDYRVLPRWAIPVRKKERCPKIVSQEYRPQVHYCSDRLRDRLQRIREFRTTFVEAPSGAGKTTAIQDHFGTPGMKGNVIRWFVASEEPHTSGWLRLCREIDAIDPRAGARLLRLGLPVEENQGEVAQVLMDLRCDTETYLVCDNFQFIQKSLPASVWRAFVDHGGEGLRIVVLTQQLPSRGLAVLSNSDVLRIENEDLCLNAEEIGEYYRMAGVELDSEQMRRLHSYSEGWIAALYLQLESFVRTGSFERKSSIYDLVNELFWRGLSREERNAIFRLSPFDNFTVHQACFLLGVDILPETLAERLNHGMFIRYDIASRRYFPHTILWDFVRSALSEEPEPLRREILHRAGEWCAGRGEKTQALNFFHRLRDFPAILSLDLHCADMSRAILDSSPGRMLAILRDVVDNAPPDLRRDHAFTMISIAFEAFTLGDMALYGRLCSEMKELLETCDMEEEKRRALLGELSLAASFGFYNDIEGMGRGHQRAFELLETHSTLFRPDSPWTFGWPSVLGMYHSACGKMDSEIGQMDYWIPRYNALTLGNGSGADLLFRAETLFHRGCDNDAEPLALKALDVTRRCSQDSLYICATFLLQRIALLRGDAAARDAGRSLMERNAHNSAYALSRRIADMATGFMAVLLDEPDGVPEWLRSGDFLKTLSPALPFACMIYGRLLLLTGRERELLLRSEEFLSAARRYRSLLAEVYVTIDIAVTQHRMGREDEGGDTLCRALDLALPDGLIVPFAENADLLGATLGRALNRSWREKRPEILALKERHSRGKDALLRQRPGGNRPDGLTLREYEIARLVTEGRSNREVADLLFLSENTVKYYLKSIFRKLGIASRRNLKGALRKIHP
;
A
#
# COMPACT_ATOMS: atom_id res chain seq x y z
N MET A 1 42.69 -29.81 -24.71
CA MET A 1 41.46 -30.55 -24.87
C MET A 1 40.46 -29.91 -23.90
N THR A 2 39.85 -28.86 -24.31
CA THR A 2 38.51 -28.68 -24.92
C THR A 2 37.36 -29.02 -23.98
N GLY A 3 36.60 -28.01 -23.66
CA GLY A 3 35.29 -28.15 -23.09
C GLY A 3 34.80 -26.91 -22.34
N SER A 4 34.39 -25.90 -23.07
CA SER A 4 33.65 -24.72 -22.60
C SER A 4 32.18 -25.11 -22.35
N PRO A 5 31.50 -24.55 -21.37
CA PRO A 5 30.03 -24.47 -21.41
C PRO A 5 29.55 -23.03 -21.66
N SER A 6 28.71 -23.01 -22.63
CA SER A 6 27.83 -22.00 -23.17
C SER A 6 27.28 -20.97 -22.18
N GLY A 7 27.51 -19.69 -22.54
CA GLY A 7 26.92 -18.52 -21.91
C GLY A 7 25.44 -18.36 -22.24
N VAL A 8 24.71 -17.92 -21.24
CA VAL A 8 23.34 -17.40 -21.39
C VAL A 8 23.45 -15.92 -21.70
N LEU A 9 23.08 -15.57 -22.92
CA LEU A 9 22.97 -14.20 -23.42
C LEU A 9 21.83 -13.45 -22.72
N VAL A 10 22.20 -12.45 -21.95
CA VAL A 10 21.27 -11.38 -21.55
C VAL A 10 21.01 -10.51 -22.79
N ARG A 11 19.80 -10.54 -23.33
CA ARG A 11 19.39 -9.64 -24.39
C ARG A 11 19.16 -8.26 -23.82
N SER A 12 19.99 -7.32 -24.26
CA SER A 12 19.78 -5.89 -24.09
C SER A 12 18.58 -5.43 -24.94
N PHE A 13 17.71 -4.61 -24.33
CA PHE A 13 16.66 -3.90 -25.05
C PHE A 13 17.28 -2.75 -25.87
N SER A 14 17.61 -3.04 -27.13
CA SER A 14 17.93 -2.04 -28.13
C SER A 14 17.53 -2.56 -29.51
N ASP A 15 16.24 -2.69 -29.77
CA ASP A 15 15.73 -2.91 -31.14
C ASP A 15 14.31 -2.36 -31.26
N TYR A 16 14.20 -1.03 -31.23
CA TYR A 16 13.10 -0.39 -31.92
C TYR A 16 13.59 -0.05 -33.33
N ARG A 17 13.29 -0.93 -34.27
CA ARG A 17 13.51 -0.71 -35.68
C ARG A 17 12.69 0.50 -36.15
N VAL A 18 13.40 1.50 -36.63
CA VAL A 18 12.90 2.59 -37.47
C VAL A 18 12.09 1.99 -38.61
N LEU A 19 10.80 2.31 -38.68
CA LEU A 19 9.97 2.03 -39.84
C LEU A 19 10.50 2.79 -41.08
N PRO A 20 10.42 2.20 -42.27
CA PRO A 20 11.06 2.77 -43.47
C PRO A 20 10.36 4.05 -43.91
N ARG A 21 11.19 5.03 -44.27
CA ARG A 21 10.83 6.30 -44.90
C ARG A 21 9.96 6.05 -46.13
N TRP A 22 8.72 6.47 -46.11
CA TRP A 22 7.92 6.63 -47.30
C TRP A 22 8.31 7.98 -47.97
N ALA A 23 9.14 7.91 -49.03
CA ALA A 23 9.37 9.01 -49.92
C ALA A 23 8.10 9.23 -50.78
N ILE A 24 7.30 10.23 -50.42
CA ILE A 24 6.19 10.70 -51.27
C ILE A 24 6.76 11.63 -52.35
N PRO A 25 6.45 11.40 -53.63
CA PRO A 25 6.98 12.25 -54.72
C PRO A 25 6.37 13.65 -54.62
N VAL A 26 7.24 14.63 -54.59
CA VAL A 26 6.91 16.06 -54.68
C VAL A 26 6.38 16.35 -56.07
N ARG A 27 5.07 16.50 -56.22
CA ARG A 27 4.47 17.28 -57.33
C ARG A 27 3.04 17.69 -57.02
N LYS A 28 2.89 18.92 -56.55
CA LYS A 28 1.89 19.95 -56.94
C LYS A 28 1.99 21.10 -55.93
N LYS A 29 1.91 22.34 -56.39
CA LYS A 29 1.86 23.53 -55.52
C LYS A 29 0.72 23.36 -54.54
N GLU A 30 1.05 23.15 -53.28
CA GLU A 30 0.08 23.15 -52.21
C GLU A 30 -0.58 24.51 -52.11
N ARG A 31 -1.92 24.57 -52.13
CA ARG A 31 -2.64 25.79 -51.79
C ARG A 31 -2.40 26.03 -50.31
N CYS A 32 -1.80 27.16 -49.96
CA CYS A 32 -1.73 27.60 -48.56
C CYS A 32 -3.15 27.77 -48.02
N PRO A 33 -3.43 27.29 -46.80
CA PRO A 33 -4.68 27.58 -46.11
C PRO A 33 -4.89 29.10 -46.03
N LYS A 34 -6.14 29.54 -46.17
CA LYS A 34 -6.45 30.97 -46.09
C LYS A 34 -6.85 31.33 -44.67
N ILE A 35 -6.22 32.36 -44.10
CA ILE A 35 -6.71 33.00 -42.85
C ILE A 35 -7.90 33.88 -43.27
N VAL A 36 -9.09 33.56 -42.72
CA VAL A 36 -10.37 34.19 -43.09
C VAL A 36 -10.72 35.37 -42.21
N SER A 37 -10.17 35.49 -41.03
CA SER A 37 -10.44 36.60 -40.10
C SER A 37 -9.18 37.35 -39.69
N GLN A 38 -9.31 38.68 -39.50
CA GLN A 38 -8.22 39.48 -38.92
C GLN A 38 -8.05 39.28 -37.39
N GLU A 39 -8.96 38.58 -36.75
CA GLU A 39 -8.91 38.26 -35.31
C GLU A 39 -8.61 36.79 -35.14
N TYR A 40 -7.33 36.49 -34.92
CA TYR A 40 -6.92 35.19 -34.44
C TYR A 40 -7.30 35.07 -32.95
N ARG A 41 -8.04 34.02 -32.62
CA ARG A 41 -8.42 33.68 -31.23
C ARG A 41 -7.66 32.47 -30.76
N PRO A 42 -6.58 32.64 -29.96
CA PRO A 42 -5.72 31.52 -29.54
C PRO A 42 -6.38 30.54 -28.57
N GLN A 43 -7.52 30.89 -28.00
CA GLN A 43 -8.27 30.03 -27.06
C GLN A 43 -9.63 29.63 -27.65
N VAL A 44 -9.59 28.85 -28.74
CA VAL A 44 -10.80 28.24 -29.29
C VAL A 44 -10.99 26.90 -28.59
N HIS A 45 -12.06 26.79 -27.80
CA HIS A 45 -12.49 25.51 -27.28
C HIS A 45 -13.52 24.94 -28.27
N TYR A 46 -13.20 23.80 -28.85
CA TYR A 46 -14.11 23.08 -29.71
C TYR A 46 -14.61 21.82 -29.04
N CYS A 47 -15.91 21.70 -29.00
CA CYS A 47 -16.57 20.48 -28.53
C CYS A 47 -17.46 19.98 -29.68
N SER A 48 -17.14 18.80 -30.21
CA SER A 48 -17.94 18.19 -31.27
C SER A 48 -19.37 17.88 -30.81
N ASP A 49 -20.31 17.86 -31.75
CA ASP A 49 -21.71 17.55 -31.42
C ASP A 49 -21.84 16.18 -30.78
N ARG A 50 -21.08 15.18 -31.26
CA ARG A 50 -20.99 13.85 -30.71
C ARG A 50 -20.52 13.87 -29.25
N LEU A 51 -19.48 14.62 -28.94
CA LEU A 51 -18.99 14.76 -27.55
C LEU A 51 -19.97 15.55 -26.70
N ARG A 52 -20.60 16.59 -27.25
CA ARG A 52 -21.63 17.40 -26.55
C ARG A 52 -22.80 16.54 -26.12
N ASP A 53 -23.32 15.68 -27.01
CA ASP A 53 -24.39 14.75 -26.71
C ASP A 53 -24.02 13.77 -25.60
N ARG A 54 -22.77 13.26 -25.63
CA ARG A 54 -22.25 12.41 -24.54
C ARG A 54 -22.17 13.16 -23.22
N LEU A 55 -21.66 14.39 -23.23
CA LEU A 55 -21.51 15.22 -22.02
C LEU A 55 -22.86 15.61 -21.42
N GLN A 56 -23.91 15.86 -22.23
CA GLN A 56 -25.26 16.13 -21.73
C GLN A 56 -25.83 14.99 -20.87
N ARG A 57 -25.38 13.75 -21.12
CA ARG A 57 -25.82 12.58 -20.36
C ARG A 57 -25.18 12.47 -18.97
N ILE A 58 -24.20 13.30 -18.62
CA ILE A 58 -23.58 13.31 -17.28
C ILE A 58 -24.64 13.45 -16.18
N ARG A 59 -25.70 14.23 -16.42
CA ARG A 59 -26.81 14.41 -15.48
C ARG A 59 -27.70 13.17 -15.26
N GLU A 60 -27.65 12.20 -16.18
CA GLU A 60 -28.44 10.97 -16.11
C GLU A 60 -27.79 9.91 -15.19
N PHE A 61 -26.48 10.02 -14.95
CA PHE A 61 -25.69 9.04 -14.20
C PHE A 61 -25.18 9.62 -12.88
N ARG A 62 -25.11 8.77 -11.86
CA ARG A 62 -24.51 9.16 -10.57
C ARG A 62 -23.02 9.42 -10.72
N THR A 63 -22.34 8.61 -11.54
CA THR A 63 -20.90 8.73 -11.76
C THR A 63 -20.57 8.63 -13.24
N THR A 64 -19.69 9.53 -13.68
CA THR A 64 -19.14 9.55 -15.04
C THR A 64 -17.63 9.42 -14.99
N PHE A 65 -17.08 8.57 -15.85
CA PHE A 65 -15.63 8.42 -16.03
C PHE A 65 -15.23 8.93 -17.40
N VAL A 66 -14.23 9.82 -17.42
CA VAL A 66 -13.61 10.34 -18.65
C VAL A 66 -12.18 9.81 -18.69
N GLU A 67 -11.95 8.79 -19.53
CA GLU A 67 -10.69 8.09 -19.65
C GLU A 67 -10.03 8.41 -20.99
N ALA A 68 -8.91 9.14 -20.95
CA ALA A 68 -8.11 9.41 -22.12
C ALA A 68 -6.70 9.86 -21.75
N PRO A 69 -5.69 9.77 -22.65
CA PRO A 69 -4.33 10.26 -22.43
C PRO A 69 -4.27 11.73 -22.02
N SER A 70 -3.12 12.17 -21.52
CA SER A 70 -2.87 13.60 -21.28
C SER A 70 -3.01 14.39 -22.59
N GLY A 71 -3.53 15.61 -22.52
CA GLY A 71 -3.72 16.43 -23.71
C GLY A 71 -4.91 16.06 -24.63
N ALA A 72 -5.71 15.06 -24.26
CA ALA A 72 -6.94 14.71 -25.01
C ALA A 72 -8.10 15.71 -24.82
N GLY A 73 -7.91 16.74 -23.98
CA GLY A 73 -8.93 17.78 -23.80
C GLY A 73 -9.98 17.46 -22.72
N LYS A 74 -9.78 16.43 -21.89
CA LYS A 74 -10.73 16.02 -20.83
C LYS A 74 -11.21 17.19 -19.96
N THR A 75 -10.26 17.87 -19.33
CA THR A 75 -10.52 19.00 -18.43
C THR A 75 -11.27 20.12 -19.14
N THR A 76 -10.81 20.49 -20.35
CA THR A 76 -11.44 21.54 -21.16
C THR A 76 -12.85 21.18 -21.56
N ALA A 77 -13.09 19.95 -22.03
CA ALA A 77 -14.42 19.50 -22.44
C ALA A 77 -15.43 19.55 -21.28
N ILE A 78 -15.02 19.14 -20.07
CA ILE A 78 -15.86 19.20 -18.88
C ILE A 78 -16.06 20.64 -18.40
N GLN A 79 -15.03 21.51 -18.46
CA GLN A 79 -15.17 22.93 -18.15
C GLN A 79 -16.14 23.63 -19.11
N ASP A 80 -16.04 23.38 -20.40
CA ASP A 80 -16.93 23.93 -21.42
C ASP A 80 -18.37 23.45 -21.22
N HIS A 81 -18.57 22.18 -20.91
CA HIS A 81 -19.87 21.63 -20.60
C HIS A 81 -20.52 22.34 -19.41
N PHE A 82 -19.81 22.52 -18.31
CA PHE A 82 -20.32 23.23 -17.15
C PHE A 82 -20.49 24.75 -17.36
N GLY A 83 -19.80 25.33 -18.31
CA GLY A 83 -19.97 26.71 -18.76
C GLY A 83 -21.25 26.98 -19.57
N THR A 84 -21.96 25.92 -20.01
CA THR A 84 -23.16 26.05 -20.85
C THR A 84 -24.35 26.66 -20.08
N PRO A 85 -25.26 27.33 -20.74
CA PRO A 85 -26.45 27.91 -20.09
C PRO A 85 -27.32 26.89 -19.35
N GLY A 86 -27.35 25.62 -19.83
CA GLY A 86 -28.11 24.52 -19.20
C GLY A 86 -27.57 24.05 -17.88
N MET A 87 -26.30 24.42 -17.55
CA MET A 87 -25.63 24.07 -16.29
C MET A 87 -25.56 25.23 -15.29
N LYS A 88 -26.06 26.43 -15.66
CA LYS A 88 -26.13 27.60 -14.77
C LYS A 88 -27.07 27.33 -13.59
N GLY A 89 -26.54 27.52 -12.39
CA GLY A 89 -27.29 27.33 -11.14
C GLY A 89 -26.91 26.06 -10.37
N ASN A 90 -26.20 25.12 -10.99
CA ASN A 90 -25.65 23.94 -10.31
C ASN A 90 -24.41 24.28 -9.49
N VAL A 91 -24.20 23.59 -8.39
CA VAL A 91 -22.98 23.70 -7.58
C VAL A 91 -21.92 22.79 -8.19
N ILE A 92 -20.77 23.37 -8.56
CA ILE A 92 -19.66 22.63 -9.14
C ILE A 92 -18.48 22.72 -8.17
N ARG A 93 -18.01 21.55 -7.72
CA ARG A 93 -16.81 21.37 -6.92
C ARG A 93 -15.72 20.75 -7.76
N TRP A 94 -14.54 21.32 -7.73
CA TRP A 94 -13.45 20.86 -8.57
C TRP A 94 -12.24 20.45 -7.73
N PHE A 95 -12.00 19.16 -7.65
CA PHE A 95 -10.81 18.58 -7.02
C PHE A 95 -9.77 18.22 -8.11
N VAL A 96 -8.53 18.68 -7.93
CA VAL A 96 -7.43 18.32 -8.84
C VAL A 96 -6.40 17.52 -8.04
N ALA A 97 -6.24 16.26 -8.39
CA ALA A 97 -5.17 15.43 -7.83
C ALA A 97 -3.82 15.78 -8.44
N SER A 98 -2.76 15.62 -7.68
CA SER A 98 -1.38 15.85 -8.08
C SER A 98 -0.49 14.70 -7.60
N GLU A 99 0.71 14.60 -8.12
CA GLU A 99 1.70 13.62 -7.69
C GLU A 99 2.28 14.00 -6.30
N GLU A 100 1.45 13.82 -5.30
CA GLU A 100 1.73 14.06 -3.89
C GLU A 100 1.50 12.78 -3.09
N PRO A 101 1.90 12.71 -1.80
CA PRO A 101 1.55 11.57 -0.97
C PRO A 101 0.04 11.31 -1.01
N HIS A 102 -0.36 10.08 -1.27
CA HIS A 102 -1.77 9.70 -1.44
C HIS A 102 -2.66 10.17 -0.28
N THR A 103 -2.09 10.21 0.93
CA THR A 103 -2.76 10.74 2.13
C THR A 103 -3.15 12.21 1.97
N SER A 104 -2.25 13.04 1.41
CA SER A 104 -2.51 14.47 1.19
C SER A 104 -3.58 14.68 0.14
N GLY A 105 -3.50 13.94 -0.97
CA GLY A 105 -4.50 13.96 -2.04
C GLY A 105 -5.88 13.56 -1.52
N TRP A 106 -5.94 12.47 -0.75
CA TRP A 106 -7.17 12.00 -0.14
C TRP A 106 -7.78 13.03 0.82
N LEU A 107 -6.98 13.63 1.70
CA LEU A 107 -7.47 14.63 2.64
C LEU A 107 -8.02 15.88 1.94
N ARG A 108 -7.45 16.28 0.80
CA ARG A 108 -7.99 17.38 -0.01
C ARG A 108 -9.33 17.00 -0.64
N LEU A 109 -9.45 15.78 -1.17
CA LEU A 109 -10.73 15.27 -1.69
C LEU A 109 -11.79 15.24 -0.58
N CYS A 110 -11.45 14.78 0.62
CA CYS A 110 -12.37 14.79 1.76
C CYS A 110 -12.86 16.19 2.14
N ARG A 111 -12.04 17.24 1.94
CA ARG A 111 -12.47 18.64 2.17
C ARG A 111 -13.48 19.10 1.13
N GLU A 112 -13.37 18.65 -0.12
CA GLU A 112 -14.41 18.94 -1.12
C GLU A 112 -15.72 18.23 -0.77
N ILE A 113 -15.64 17.00 -0.26
CA ILE A 113 -16.80 16.26 0.24
C ILE A 113 -17.38 16.93 1.50
N ASP A 114 -16.55 17.45 2.40
CA ASP A 114 -16.98 18.20 3.60
C ASP A 114 -17.79 19.44 3.24
N ALA A 115 -17.45 20.10 2.15
CA ALA A 115 -18.20 21.26 1.65
C ALA A 115 -19.53 20.87 0.97
N ILE A 116 -19.76 19.61 0.65
CA ILE A 116 -21.00 19.03 0.12
C ILE A 116 -21.86 18.49 1.27
N ASP A 117 -21.28 17.63 2.08
CA ASP A 117 -21.88 17.03 3.28
C ASP A 117 -20.89 17.12 4.45
N PRO A 118 -21.04 18.10 5.36
CA PRO A 118 -20.14 18.30 6.49
C PRO A 118 -20.06 17.09 7.44
N ARG A 119 -21.13 16.27 7.53
CA ARG A 119 -21.11 15.08 8.38
C ARG A 119 -20.28 13.97 7.74
N ALA A 120 -20.47 13.73 6.46
CA ALA A 120 -19.68 12.77 5.71
C ALA A 120 -18.20 13.19 5.64
N GLY A 121 -17.93 14.45 5.29
CA GLY A 121 -16.59 15.02 5.21
C GLY A 121 -15.82 14.93 6.52
N ALA A 122 -16.42 15.33 7.64
CA ALA A 122 -15.80 15.23 8.96
C ALA A 122 -15.51 13.75 9.37
N ARG A 123 -16.33 12.79 8.94
CA ARG A 123 -16.07 11.36 9.16
C ARG A 123 -14.91 10.88 8.28
N LEU A 124 -14.89 11.22 7.00
CA LEU A 124 -13.82 10.85 6.07
C LEU A 124 -12.47 11.45 6.48
N LEU A 125 -12.45 12.71 6.92
CA LEU A 125 -11.25 13.36 7.44
C LEU A 125 -10.69 12.64 8.68
N ARG A 126 -11.55 12.12 9.55
CA ARG A 126 -11.15 11.32 10.72
C ARG A 126 -10.66 9.92 10.34
N LEU A 127 -11.30 9.29 9.36
CA LEU A 127 -10.91 7.96 8.87
C LEU A 127 -9.58 7.99 8.10
N GLY A 128 -9.25 9.12 7.46
CA GLY A 128 -8.04 9.29 6.68
C GLY A 128 -8.03 8.52 5.37
N LEU A 129 -6.84 8.25 4.82
CA LEU A 129 -6.70 7.52 3.57
C LEU A 129 -7.38 6.15 3.67
N PRO A 130 -8.24 5.75 2.70
CA PRO A 130 -8.82 4.43 2.71
C PRO A 130 -7.75 3.37 2.52
N VAL A 131 -7.61 2.57 3.56
CA VAL A 131 -6.78 1.39 3.63
C VAL A 131 -7.69 0.21 3.95
N GLU A 132 -7.20 -1.01 3.88
CA GLU A 132 -8.08 -2.19 4.01
C GLU A 132 -8.85 -2.25 5.33
N GLU A 133 -8.33 -1.64 6.40
CA GLU A 133 -8.95 -1.66 7.71
C GLU A 133 -10.15 -0.73 7.83
N ASN A 134 -10.08 0.44 7.21
CA ASN A 134 -11.12 1.45 7.28
C ASN A 134 -11.96 1.54 6.00
N GLN A 135 -11.61 0.76 4.95
CA GLN A 135 -12.29 0.83 3.65
C GLN A 135 -13.81 0.60 3.75
N GLY A 136 -14.24 -0.29 4.64
CA GLY A 136 -15.65 -0.56 4.88
C GLY A 136 -16.36 0.65 5.47
N GLU A 137 -15.74 1.33 6.44
CA GLU A 137 -16.30 2.55 7.01
C GLU A 137 -16.26 3.72 6.02
N VAL A 138 -15.16 3.87 5.27
CA VAL A 138 -15.06 4.88 4.21
C VAL A 138 -16.13 4.64 3.13
N ALA A 139 -16.29 3.40 2.67
CA ALA A 139 -17.32 3.03 1.71
C ALA A 139 -18.71 3.31 2.27
N GLN A 140 -18.97 2.97 3.53
CA GLN A 140 -20.27 3.25 4.16
C GLN A 140 -20.54 4.76 4.26
N VAL A 141 -19.52 5.58 4.59
CA VAL A 141 -19.71 7.04 4.62
C VAL A 141 -20.05 7.59 3.24
N LEU A 142 -19.44 7.08 2.17
CA LEU A 142 -19.75 7.48 0.80
C LEU A 142 -21.15 7.01 0.37
N MET A 143 -21.57 5.84 0.81
CA MET A 143 -22.93 5.33 0.56
C MET A 143 -24.02 6.10 1.34
N ASP A 144 -23.69 6.60 2.55
CA ASP A 144 -24.58 7.39 3.40
C ASP A 144 -24.55 8.89 3.10
N LEU A 145 -23.71 9.32 2.14
CA LEU A 145 -23.51 10.72 1.78
C LEU A 145 -24.84 11.34 1.34
N ARG A 146 -25.11 12.55 1.80
CA ARG A 146 -26.34 13.29 1.46
C ARG A 146 -26.00 14.56 0.72
N CYS A 147 -26.78 14.83 -0.30
CA CYS A 147 -26.68 16.04 -1.08
C CYS A 147 -28.09 16.41 -1.56
N ASP A 148 -28.64 17.49 -1.02
CA ASP A 148 -30.03 17.92 -1.31
C ASP A 148 -30.10 18.88 -2.51
N THR A 149 -28.94 19.38 -2.99
CA THR A 149 -28.84 20.26 -4.15
C THR A 149 -28.11 19.58 -5.29
N GLU A 150 -28.49 19.87 -6.53
CA GLU A 150 -27.75 19.31 -7.67
C GLU A 150 -26.33 19.84 -7.71
N THR A 151 -25.40 18.95 -7.33
CA THR A 151 -23.98 19.25 -7.12
C THR A 151 -23.13 18.30 -7.96
N TYR A 152 -22.11 18.85 -8.62
CA TYR A 152 -21.14 18.11 -9.40
C TYR A 152 -19.78 18.15 -8.70
N LEU A 153 -19.23 16.98 -8.38
CA LEU A 153 -17.88 16.84 -7.87
C LEU A 153 -16.99 16.32 -9.00
N VAL A 154 -16.14 17.18 -9.55
CA VAL A 154 -15.18 16.83 -10.59
C VAL A 154 -13.87 16.44 -9.93
N CYS A 155 -13.40 15.22 -10.17
CA CYS A 155 -12.14 14.70 -9.68
C CYS A 155 -11.16 14.62 -10.86
N ASP A 156 -10.35 15.66 -11.05
CA ASP A 156 -9.39 15.77 -12.14
C ASP A 156 -8.04 15.14 -11.78
N ASN A 157 -7.34 14.58 -12.78
CA ASN A 157 -6.08 13.86 -12.63
C ASN A 157 -6.16 12.70 -11.62
N PHE A 158 -7.27 11.99 -11.60
CA PHE A 158 -7.56 10.96 -10.59
C PHE A 158 -6.56 9.80 -10.58
N GLN A 159 -5.79 9.60 -11.65
CA GLN A 159 -4.70 8.62 -11.73
C GLN A 159 -3.67 8.74 -10.61
N PHE A 160 -3.52 9.91 -9.98
CA PHE A 160 -2.57 10.13 -8.90
C PHE A 160 -3.02 9.56 -7.55
N ILE A 161 -4.33 9.36 -7.34
CA ILE A 161 -4.86 8.79 -6.10
C ILE A 161 -5.52 7.43 -6.29
N GLN A 162 -5.97 7.11 -7.49
CA GLN A 162 -6.75 5.89 -7.76
C GLN A 162 -6.03 4.59 -7.42
N LYS A 163 -4.69 4.54 -7.55
CA LYS A 163 -3.89 3.34 -7.26
C LYS A 163 -3.94 2.92 -5.80
N SER A 164 -4.18 3.86 -4.90
CA SER A 164 -4.25 3.60 -3.46
C SER A 164 -5.67 3.25 -2.97
N LEU A 165 -6.70 3.39 -3.82
CA LEU A 165 -8.07 3.17 -3.42
C LEU A 165 -8.45 1.68 -3.49
N PRO A 166 -8.99 1.09 -2.40
CA PRO A 166 -9.54 -0.26 -2.39
C PRO A 166 -10.77 -0.40 -3.32
N ALA A 167 -11.05 -1.62 -3.77
CA ALA A 167 -12.19 -1.90 -4.66
C ALA A 167 -13.55 -1.54 -4.04
N SER A 168 -13.70 -1.69 -2.71
CA SER A 168 -14.90 -1.29 -1.97
C SER A 168 -15.15 0.21 -2.03
N VAL A 169 -14.09 1.02 -1.94
CA VAL A 169 -14.17 2.48 -2.05
C VAL A 169 -14.46 2.90 -3.48
N TRP A 170 -13.87 2.24 -4.47
CA TRP A 170 -14.24 2.43 -5.87
C TRP A 170 -15.73 2.20 -6.11
N ARG A 171 -16.27 1.09 -5.58
CA ARG A 171 -17.71 0.80 -5.68
C ARG A 171 -18.54 1.87 -4.99
N ALA A 172 -18.15 2.31 -3.82
CA ALA A 172 -18.85 3.36 -3.08
C ALA A 172 -18.80 4.74 -3.79
N PHE A 173 -17.75 5.04 -4.56
CA PHE A 173 -17.72 6.20 -5.44
C PHE A 173 -18.75 6.10 -6.58
N VAL A 174 -18.94 4.89 -7.10
CA VAL A 174 -19.92 4.65 -8.18
C VAL A 174 -21.35 4.68 -7.65
N ASP A 175 -21.58 4.03 -6.51
CA ASP A 175 -22.92 3.79 -5.93
C ASP A 175 -23.22 4.74 -4.75
N HIS A 176 -22.53 5.90 -4.65
CA HIS A 176 -22.68 6.84 -3.53
C HIS A 176 -24.14 7.24 -3.26
N GLY A 177 -24.46 7.53 -1.99
CA GLY A 177 -25.83 7.76 -1.54
C GLY A 177 -26.42 9.15 -1.83
N GLY A 178 -25.61 10.09 -2.32
CA GLY A 178 -26.06 11.46 -2.60
C GLY A 178 -26.97 11.53 -3.83
N GLU A 179 -28.28 11.66 -3.66
CA GLU A 179 -29.24 11.72 -4.77
C GLU A 179 -29.00 12.93 -5.69
N GLY A 180 -28.68 14.09 -5.12
CA GLY A 180 -28.34 15.31 -5.86
C GLY A 180 -26.87 15.40 -6.30
N LEU A 181 -26.00 14.48 -5.88
CA LEU A 181 -24.59 14.49 -6.23
C LEU A 181 -24.32 13.74 -7.54
N ARG A 182 -23.47 14.33 -8.37
CA ARG A 182 -22.91 13.69 -9.57
C ARG A 182 -21.39 13.75 -9.49
N ILE A 183 -20.72 12.60 -9.56
CA ILE A 183 -19.25 12.52 -9.53
C ILE A 183 -18.73 12.38 -10.96
N VAL A 184 -17.79 13.23 -11.34
CA VAL A 184 -17.13 13.17 -12.66
C VAL A 184 -15.64 12.94 -12.45
N VAL A 185 -15.17 11.76 -12.85
CA VAL A 185 -13.76 11.34 -12.65
C VAL A 185 -13.00 11.45 -13.97
N LEU A 186 -11.97 12.31 -13.99
CA LEU A 186 -11.07 12.45 -15.14
C LEU A 186 -9.76 11.72 -14.84
N THR A 187 -9.42 10.74 -15.67
CA THR A 187 -8.21 9.92 -15.47
C THR A 187 -7.52 9.63 -16.81
N GLN A 188 -6.24 9.28 -16.75
CA GLN A 188 -5.50 8.85 -17.95
C GLN A 188 -5.78 7.39 -18.29
N GLN A 189 -5.87 6.54 -17.27
CA GLN A 189 -6.13 5.12 -17.43
C GLN A 189 -6.79 4.60 -16.15
N LEU A 190 -7.84 3.83 -16.31
CA LEU A 190 -8.49 3.13 -15.21
C LEU A 190 -7.69 1.88 -14.82
N PRO A 191 -7.48 1.63 -13.52
CA PRO A 191 -6.84 0.40 -13.08
C PRO A 191 -7.75 -0.81 -13.33
N SER A 192 -7.15 -2.00 -13.51
CA SER A 192 -7.90 -3.25 -13.77
C SER A 192 -8.98 -3.53 -12.70
N ARG A 193 -8.72 -3.13 -11.44
CA ARG A 193 -9.69 -3.22 -10.34
C ARG A 193 -10.89 -2.27 -10.53
N GLY A 194 -10.63 -1.05 -11.00
CA GLY A 194 -11.67 -0.08 -11.36
C GLY A 194 -12.53 -0.61 -12.50
N LEU A 195 -11.92 -1.12 -13.55
CA LEU A 195 -12.63 -1.71 -14.70
C LEU A 195 -13.56 -2.86 -14.27
N ALA A 196 -13.12 -3.73 -13.35
CA ALA A 196 -13.94 -4.83 -12.85
C ALA A 196 -15.18 -4.34 -12.06
N VAL A 197 -15.06 -3.23 -11.33
CA VAL A 197 -16.21 -2.60 -10.63
C VAL A 197 -17.16 -1.96 -11.65
N LEU A 198 -16.60 -1.23 -12.62
CA LEU A 198 -17.39 -0.49 -13.62
C LEU A 198 -18.15 -1.38 -14.58
N SER A 199 -17.65 -2.59 -14.88
CA SER A 199 -18.30 -3.55 -15.79
C SER A 199 -19.69 -3.99 -15.32
N ASN A 200 -20.00 -3.84 -14.02
CA ASN A 200 -21.25 -4.25 -13.40
C ASN A 200 -22.05 -3.07 -12.81
N SER A 201 -21.71 -1.84 -13.18
CA SER A 201 -22.30 -0.63 -12.61
C SER A 201 -22.93 0.24 -13.70
N ASP A 202 -23.99 0.98 -13.33
CA ASP A 202 -24.63 1.95 -14.22
C ASP A 202 -23.85 3.27 -14.20
N VAL A 203 -22.84 3.39 -15.05
CA VAL A 203 -21.94 4.53 -15.15
C VAL A 203 -21.82 5.01 -16.60
N LEU A 204 -21.67 6.30 -16.78
CA LEU A 204 -21.30 6.86 -18.08
C LEU A 204 -19.79 6.78 -18.26
N ARG A 205 -19.33 6.18 -19.36
CA ARG A 205 -17.92 6.20 -19.77
C ARG A 205 -17.77 7.06 -21.01
N ILE A 206 -16.86 8.01 -20.95
CA ILE A 206 -16.40 8.83 -22.08
C ILE A 206 -14.94 8.41 -22.30
N GLU A 207 -14.65 7.84 -23.46
CA GLU A 207 -13.37 7.25 -23.77
C GLU A 207 -12.56 8.16 -24.72
N ASN A 208 -11.29 7.83 -24.94
CA ASN A 208 -10.42 8.62 -25.81
C ASN A 208 -11.01 8.84 -27.22
N GLU A 209 -11.70 7.85 -27.75
CA GLU A 209 -12.35 7.90 -29.07
C GLU A 209 -13.47 8.95 -29.12
N ASP A 210 -14.14 9.22 -28.00
CA ASP A 210 -15.16 10.27 -27.92
C ASP A 210 -14.55 11.68 -27.94
N LEU A 211 -13.30 11.81 -27.49
CA LEU A 211 -12.58 13.08 -27.40
C LEU A 211 -11.75 13.39 -28.66
N CYS A 212 -11.33 12.37 -29.42
CA CYS A 212 -10.57 12.54 -30.65
C CYS A 212 -11.46 13.12 -31.76
N LEU A 213 -10.94 14.09 -32.50
CA LEU A 213 -11.65 14.73 -33.60
C LEU A 213 -11.46 13.95 -34.91
N ASN A 214 -12.55 13.72 -35.63
CA ASN A 214 -12.47 13.20 -36.99
C ASN A 214 -12.03 14.31 -37.98
N ALA A 215 -11.81 13.98 -39.27
CA ALA A 215 -11.29 14.91 -40.25
C ALA A 215 -12.22 16.12 -40.49
N GLU A 216 -13.51 15.94 -40.42
CA GLU A 216 -14.50 17.01 -40.60
C GLU A 216 -14.52 17.93 -39.38
N GLU A 217 -14.51 17.35 -38.18
CA GLU A 217 -14.46 18.06 -36.89
C GLU A 217 -13.15 18.86 -36.77
N ILE A 218 -12.03 18.38 -37.31
CA ILE A 218 -10.75 19.13 -37.44
C ILE A 218 -10.99 20.37 -38.31
N GLY A 219 -11.67 20.24 -39.45
CA GLY A 219 -12.00 21.37 -40.30
C GLY A 219 -12.82 22.45 -39.59
N GLU A 220 -13.78 22.03 -38.78
CA GLU A 220 -14.61 22.96 -37.97
C GLU A 220 -13.80 23.62 -36.85
N TYR A 221 -12.98 22.89 -36.14
CA TYR A 221 -12.09 23.41 -35.10
C TYR A 221 -11.18 24.52 -35.66
N TYR A 222 -10.55 24.26 -36.82
CA TYR A 222 -9.65 25.22 -37.46
C TYR A 222 -10.43 26.40 -38.02
N ARG A 223 -11.64 26.21 -38.54
CA ARG A 223 -12.52 27.30 -38.99
C ARG A 223 -12.91 28.23 -37.84
N MET A 224 -13.22 27.67 -36.67
CA MET A 224 -13.47 28.48 -35.46
C MET A 224 -12.26 29.32 -35.07
N ALA A 225 -11.07 28.85 -35.34
CA ALA A 225 -9.83 29.57 -35.09
C ALA A 225 -9.46 30.54 -36.24
N GLY A 226 -10.31 30.66 -37.26
CA GLY A 226 -10.09 31.55 -38.41
C GLY A 226 -9.24 30.97 -39.52
N VAL A 227 -9.02 29.65 -39.55
CA VAL A 227 -8.21 28.95 -40.56
C VAL A 227 -9.10 28.04 -41.39
N GLU A 228 -9.13 28.21 -42.72
CA GLU A 228 -9.82 27.30 -43.63
C GLU A 228 -8.86 26.23 -44.14
N LEU A 229 -9.28 24.98 -44.00
CA LEU A 229 -8.57 23.79 -44.44
C LEU A 229 -9.25 23.19 -45.68
N ASP A 230 -8.48 22.71 -46.64
CA ASP A 230 -8.98 21.84 -47.68
C ASP A 230 -9.08 20.38 -47.22
N SER A 231 -9.81 19.54 -47.97
CA SER A 231 -10.05 18.15 -47.63
C SER A 231 -8.77 17.30 -47.54
N GLU A 232 -7.70 17.70 -48.23
CA GLU A 232 -6.42 16.99 -48.15
C GLU A 232 -5.66 17.37 -46.90
N GLN A 233 -5.69 18.64 -46.50
CA GLN A 233 -5.11 19.15 -45.28
C GLN A 233 -5.80 18.57 -44.04
N MET A 234 -7.13 18.49 -44.05
CA MET A 234 -7.92 17.84 -42.96
C MET A 234 -7.50 16.37 -42.81
N ARG A 235 -7.43 15.62 -43.90
CA ARG A 235 -7.00 14.20 -43.83
C ARG A 235 -5.54 14.06 -43.38
N ARG A 236 -4.66 14.94 -43.80
CA ARG A 236 -3.24 14.93 -43.37
C ARG A 236 -3.11 15.24 -41.86
N LEU A 237 -3.82 16.26 -41.38
CA LEU A 237 -3.85 16.61 -39.97
C LEU A 237 -4.43 15.49 -39.14
N HIS A 238 -5.52 14.88 -39.60
CA HIS A 238 -6.10 13.70 -38.91
C HIS A 238 -5.14 12.51 -38.90
N SER A 239 -4.53 12.15 -40.03
CA SER A 239 -3.56 11.05 -40.09
C SER A 239 -2.31 11.30 -39.23
N TYR A 240 -1.97 12.56 -38.99
CA TYR A 240 -0.84 12.94 -38.16
C TYR A 240 -1.16 12.93 -36.68
N SER A 241 -2.29 13.54 -36.33
CA SER A 241 -2.71 13.75 -34.92
C SER A 241 -3.57 12.61 -34.37
N GLU A 242 -4.11 11.73 -35.23
CA GLU A 242 -5.16 10.76 -34.90
C GLU A 242 -6.35 11.41 -34.20
N GLY A 243 -6.57 12.71 -34.49
CA GLY A 243 -7.61 13.51 -33.87
C GLY A 243 -7.30 14.06 -32.47
N TRP A 244 -6.08 13.88 -32.00
CA TRP A 244 -5.69 14.33 -30.68
C TRP A 244 -5.59 15.85 -30.59
N ILE A 245 -6.44 16.45 -29.74
CA ILE A 245 -6.65 17.90 -29.70
C ILE A 245 -5.37 18.69 -29.33
N ALA A 246 -4.51 18.17 -28.45
CA ALA A 246 -3.26 18.86 -28.12
C ALA A 246 -2.33 18.97 -29.33
N ALA A 247 -2.21 17.91 -30.13
CA ALA A 247 -1.40 17.95 -31.35
C ALA A 247 -1.99 18.89 -32.38
N LEU A 248 -3.33 18.88 -32.54
CA LEU A 248 -4.03 19.80 -33.44
C LEU A 248 -3.88 21.26 -33.02
N TYR A 249 -4.02 21.54 -31.73
CA TYR A 249 -3.81 22.88 -31.19
C TYR A 249 -2.39 23.40 -31.43
N LEU A 250 -1.38 22.56 -31.16
CA LEU A 250 0.02 22.91 -31.42
C LEU A 250 0.31 23.13 -32.89
N GLN A 251 -0.30 22.35 -33.80
CA GLN A 251 -0.22 22.55 -35.25
C GLN A 251 -0.89 23.86 -35.69
N LEU A 252 -2.04 24.19 -35.10
CA LEU A 252 -2.75 25.45 -35.36
C LEU A 252 -1.89 26.66 -34.97
N GLU A 253 -1.31 26.63 -33.77
CA GLU A 253 -0.39 27.65 -33.28
C GLU A 253 0.83 27.81 -34.19
N SER A 254 1.44 26.72 -34.65
CA SER A 254 2.55 26.73 -35.59
C SER A 254 2.13 27.34 -36.91
N PHE A 255 0.94 26.94 -37.44
CA PHE A 255 0.42 27.47 -38.69
C PHE A 255 0.19 28.99 -38.65
N VAL A 256 -0.44 29.46 -37.55
CA VAL A 256 -0.71 30.90 -37.38
C VAL A 256 0.57 31.73 -37.32
N ARG A 257 1.63 31.19 -36.71
CA ARG A 257 2.92 31.87 -36.57
C ARG A 257 3.77 31.80 -37.84
N THR A 258 3.77 30.66 -38.53
CA THR A 258 4.70 30.41 -39.65
C THR A 258 4.03 30.40 -41.02
N GLY A 259 2.70 30.35 -41.09
CA GLY A 259 1.90 30.22 -42.32
C GLY A 259 1.96 28.83 -42.95
N SER A 260 2.53 27.84 -42.25
CA SER A 260 2.63 26.48 -42.77
C SER A 260 2.51 25.44 -41.69
N PHE A 261 1.95 24.27 -42.02
CA PHE A 261 2.00 23.11 -41.17
C PHE A 261 3.37 22.46 -41.28
N GLU A 262 4.11 22.34 -40.20
CA GLU A 262 5.43 21.75 -40.22
C GLU A 262 5.38 20.24 -40.48
N ARG A 263 6.26 19.76 -41.34
CA ARG A 263 6.36 18.34 -41.74
C ARG A 263 7.13 17.45 -40.75
N LYS A 264 7.76 18.06 -39.74
CA LYS A 264 8.70 17.39 -38.83
C LYS A 264 8.17 17.35 -37.42
N SER A 265 7.08 16.79 -37.15
CA SER A 265 6.67 17.04 -35.82
C SER A 265 6.37 15.76 -35.03
N SER A 266 7.31 15.40 -34.18
CA SER A 266 6.95 14.86 -32.91
C SER A 266 6.29 15.97 -32.07
N ILE A 267 5.47 15.61 -31.10
CA ILE A 267 4.91 16.57 -30.15
C ILE A 267 5.99 17.40 -29.45
N TYR A 268 7.16 16.83 -29.28
CA TYR A 268 8.34 17.51 -28.74
C TYR A 268 8.84 18.61 -29.66
N ASP A 269 8.81 18.43 -30.99
CA ASP A 269 9.20 19.46 -31.95
C ASP A 269 8.24 20.64 -31.85
N LEU A 270 6.95 20.40 -31.65
CA LEU A 270 5.95 21.45 -31.47
C LEU A 270 6.10 22.18 -30.14
N VAL A 271 6.30 21.50 -29.04
CA VAL A 271 6.61 22.14 -27.75
C VAL A 271 7.87 22.96 -27.83
N ASN A 272 8.88 22.47 -28.53
CA ASN A 272 10.13 23.18 -28.80
C ASN A 272 9.87 24.47 -29.59
N GLU A 273 9.12 24.39 -30.69
CA GLU A 273 8.81 25.56 -31.52
C GLU A 273 7.92 26.60 -30.82
N LEU A 274 6.85 26.13 -30.16
CA LEU A 274 5.84 27.03 -29.61
C LEU A 274 6.21 27.62 -28.27
N PHE A 275 6.97 26.92 -27.48
CA PHE A 275 7.29 27.34 -26.12
C PHE A 275 8.80 27.48 -25.89
N TRP A 276 9.59 26.43 -26.17
CA TRP A 276 10.97 26.34 -25.72
C TRP A 276 11.92 27.27 -26.46
N ARG A 277 11.80 27.40 -27.80
CA ARG A 277 12.63 28.31 -28.61
C ARG A 277 12.40 29.78 -28.28
N GLY A 278 11.19 30.11 -27.84
CA GLY A 278 10.84 31.49 -27.46
C GLY A 278 11.38 31.93 -26.11
N LEU A 279 11.97 31.00 -25.34
CA LEU A 279 12.56 31.29 -24.03
C LEU A 279 14.01 31.76 -24.16
N SER A 280 14.39 32.77 -23.39
CA SER A 280 15.79 33.12 -23.15
C SER A 280 16.56 31.97 -22.50
N ARG A 281 17.87 32.04 -22.51
CA ARG A 281 18.72 31.07 -21.82
C ARG A 281 18.45 31.06 -20.32
N GLU A 282 18.19 32.21 -19.74
CA GLU A 282 17.87 32.36 -18.29
C GLU A 282 16.53 31.73 -17.96
N GLU A 283 15.49 31.97 -18.76
CA GLU A 283 14.16 31.35 -18.59
C GLU A 283 14.23 29.83 -18.75
N ARG A 284 14.97 29.28 -19.71
CA ARG A 284 15.19 27.82 -19.88
C ARG A 284 15.85 27.22 -18.64
N ASN A 285 16.93 27.88 -18.16
CA ASN A 285 17.60 27.43 -16.95
C ASN A 285 16.66 27.47 -15.72
N ALA A 286 15.80 28.48 -15.61
CA ALA A 286 14.81 28.55 -14.56
C ALA A 286 13.81 27.39 -14.63
N ILE A 287 13.29 27.08 -15.82
CA ILE A 287 12.36 25.97 -16.02
C ILE A 287 13.03 24.61 -15.75
N PHE A 288 14.29 24.43 -16.15
CA PHE A 288 15.06 23.24 -15.79
C PHE A 288 15.15 23.05 -14.27
N ARG A 289 15.38 24.13 -13.51
CA ARG A 289 15.47 24.09 -12.04
C ARG A 289 14.14 23.72 -11.38
N LEU A 290 13.00 24.02 -12.01
CA LEU A 290 11.67 23.71 -11.52
C LEU A 290 11.24 22.27 -11.87
N SER A 291 11.80 21.68 -12.92
CA SER A 291 11.37 20.41 -13.52
C SER A 291 11.54 19.14 -12.67
N PRO A 292 12.35 19.09 -11.58
CA PRO A 292 12.36 17.94 -10.69
C PRO A 292 11.01 17.68 -9.99
N PHE A 293 10.15 18.70 -9.88
CA PHE A 293 8.87 18.62 -9.19
C PHE A 293 7.71 18.74 -10.19
N ASP A 294 6.64 17.95 -10.00
CA ASP A 294 5.48 17.99 -10.90
C ASP A 294 4.56 19.20 -10.67
N ASN A 295 4.68 19.81 -9.49
CA ASN A 295 4.05 21.08 -9.15
C ASN A 295 4.90 21.81 -8.11
N PHE A 296 4.79 23.13 -8.05
CA PHE A 296 5.60 23.91 -7.12
C PHE A 296 4.88 25.20 -6.69
N THR A 297 5.25 25.69 -5.50
CA THR A 297 4.82 27.00 -4.99
C THR A 297 5.79 28.10 -5.43
N VAL A 298 5.38 29.37 -5.33
CA VAL A 298 6.29 30.51 -5.55
C VAL A 298 7.53 30.43 -4.65
N HIS A 299 7.34 30.12 -3.35
CA HIS A 299 8.44 30.01 -2.40
C HIS A 299 9.42 28.89 -2.80
N GLN A 300 8.89 27.74 -3.26
CA GLN A 300 9.72 26.66 -3.77
C GLN A 300 10.50 27.08 -5.03
N ALA A 301 9.84 27.76 -5.96
CA ALA A 301 10.49 28.30 -7.16
C ALA A 301 11.62 29.27 -6.81
N CYS A 302 11.38 30.22 -5.90
CA CYS A 302 12.41 31.14 -5.44
C CYS A 302 13.63 30.43 -4.85
N PHE A 303 13.41 29.41 -3.99
CA PHE A 303 14.50 28.60 -3.45
C PHE A 303 15.27 27.89 -4.54
N LEU A 304 14.60 27.19 -5.46
CA LEU A 304 15.23 26.43 -6.54
C LEU A 304 16.03 27.32 -7.50
N LEU A 305 15.57 28.55 -7.69
CA LEU A 305 16.22 29.54 -8.53
C LEU A 305 17.33 30.32 -7.81
N GLY A 306 17.35 30.32 -6.48
CA GLY A 306 18.29 31.09 -5.67
C GLY A 306 18.00 32.60 -5.67
N VAL A 307 16.73 32.97 -5.66
CA VAL A 307 16.26 34.35 -5.67
C VAL A 307 15.29 34.58 -4.52
N ASP A 308 15.23 35.80 -4.03
CA ASP A 308 14.29 36.18 -2.96
C ASP A 308 12.86 36.40 -3.52
N ILE A 309 12.79 36.91 -4.75
CA ILE A 309 11.52 37.21 -5.44
C ILE A 309 11.57 36.61 -6.83
N LEU A 310 10.47 36.01 -7.27
CA LEU A 310 10.36 35.44 -8.61
C LEU A 310 10.51 36.54 -9.67
N PRO A 311 11.45 36.41 -10.64
CA PRO A 311 11.60 37.42 -11.71
C PRO A 311 10.28 37.65 -12.45
N GLU A 312 9.95 38.92 -12.71
CA GLU A 312 8.67 39.31 -13.34
C GLU A 312 8.44 38.63 -14.68
N THR A 313 9.48 38.57 -15.51
CA THR A 313 9.45 37.91 -16.84
C THR A 313 9.10 36.44 -16.72
N LEU A 314 9.67 35.73 -15.71
CA LEU A 314 9.36 34.34 -15.46
C LEU A 314 7.95 34.17 -14.86
N ALA A 315 7.55 35.08 -13.94
CA ALA A 315 6.20 35.07 -13.37
C ALA A 315 5.13 35.27 -14.45
N GLU A 316 5.35 36.17 -15.42
CA GLU A 316 4.49 36.35 -16.58
C GLU A 316 4.40 35.07 -17.42
N ARG A 317 5.53 34.43 -17.71
CA ARG A 317 5.57 33.15 -18.44
C ARG A 317 4.83 32.02 -17.72
N LEU A 318 4.98 31.92 -16.39
CA LEU A 318 4.31 30.92 -15.59
C LEU A 318 2.80 31.20 -15.46
N ASN A 319 2.37 32.46 -15.38
CA ASN A 319 0.97 32.86 -15.22
C ASN A 319 0.19 32.88 -16.54
N HIS A 320 0.84 33.21 -17.64
CA HIS A 320 0.20 33.33 -18.97
C HIS A 320 0.65 32.25 -19.93
N GLY A 321 1.49 31.29 -19.45
CA GLY A 321 1.97 30.17 -20.25
C GLY A 321 0.88 29.16 -20.56
N MET A 322 0.71 28.84 -21.83
CA MET A 322 -0.25 27.87 -22.35
C MET A 322 -0.19 26.49 -21.66
N PHE A 323 0.99 26.11 -21.17
CA PHE A 323 1.25 24.79 -20.60
C PHE A 323 1.37 24.79 -19.08
N ILE A 324 1.18 25.93 -18.42
CA ILE A 324 1.35 26.03 -16.96
C ILE A 324 0.11 26.68 -16.37
N ARG A 325 -0.56 25.98 -15.46
CA ARG A 325 -1.74 26.46 -14.78
C ARG A 325 -1.39 26.85 -13.34
N TYR A 326 -1.80 28.03 -12.92
CA TYR A 326 -1.74 28.43 -11.52
C TYR A 326 -3.07 28.14 -10.83
N ASP A 327 -3.02 27.39 -9.74
CA ASP A 327 -4.21 27.13 -8.90
C ASP A 327 -4.19 28.07 -7.68
N ILE A 328 -5.17 28.96 -7.62
CA ILE A 328 -5.30 29.98 -6.57
C ILE A 328 -5.57 29.32 -5.21
N ALA A 329 -6.32 28.23 -5.16
CA ALA A 329 -6.70 27.56 -3.92
C ALA A 329 -5.50 26.93 -3.22
N SER A 330 -4.66 26.21 -3.94
CA SER A 330 -3.45 25.58 -3.43
C SER A 330 -2.21 26.49 -3.49
N ARG A 331 -2.29 27.62 -4.20
CA ARG A 331 -1.17 28.53 -4.51
C ARG A 331 0.01 27.83 -5.17
N ARG A 332 -0.29 26.90 -6.12
CA ARG A 332 0.70 26.10 -6.83
C ARG A 332 0.59 26.25 -8.33
N TYR A 333 1.74 26.14 -8.99
CA TYR A 333 1.84 25.97 -10.44
C TYR A 333 1.77 24.49 -10.80
N PHE A 334 0.98 24.16 -11.80
CA PHE A 334 0.82 22.83 -12.37
C PHE A 334 1.19 22.88 -13.86
N PRO A 335 2.43 22.53 -14.19
CA PRO A 335 2.84 22.40 -15.57
C PRO A 335 2.15 21.21 -16.24
N HIS A 336 1.86 21.33 -17.52
CA HIS A 336 1.29 20.24 -18.31
C HIS A 336 2.30 19.11 -18.49
N THR A 337 1.85 17.86 -18.39
CA THR A 337 2.72 16.68 -18.41
C THR A 337 3.60 16.64 -19.66
N ILE A 338 3.06 16.95 -20.84
CA ILE A 338 3.82 16.98 -22.10
C ILE A 338 4.98 17.98 -22.04
N LEU A 339 4.75 19.17 -21.50
CA LEU A 339 5.82 20.16 -21.33
C LEU A 339 6.88 19.64 -20.38
N TRP A 340 6.47 19.04 -19.25
CA TRP A 340 7.42 18.53 -18.26
C TRP A 340 8.22 17.34 -18.77
N ASP A 341 7.60 16.42 -19.51
CA ASP A 341 8.30 15.31 -20.17
C ASP A 341 9.33 15.83 -21.19
N PHE A 342 8.95 16.84 -21.99
CA PHE A 342 9.88 17.50 -22.90
C PHE A 342 11.04 18.17 -22.16
N VAL A 343 10.75 18.97 -21.11
CA VAL A 343 11.77 19.69 -20.33
C VAL A 343 12.74 18.73 -19.65
N ARG A 344 12.22 17.62 -19.07
CA ARG A 344 13.05 16.58 -18.44
C ARG A 344 13.91 15.85 -19.46
N SER A 345 13.37 15.59 -20.67
CA SER A 345 14.14 15.04 -21.77
C SER A 345 15.25 16.00 -22.21
N ALA A 346 14.93 17.26 -22.41
CA ALA A 346 15.92 18.29 -22.76
C ALA A 346 16.98 18.47 -21.67
N LEU A 347 16.58 18.45 -20.39
CA LEU A 347 17.53 18.49 -19.25
C LEU A 347 18.48 17.28 -19.28
N SER A 348 18.04 16.12 -19.74
CA SER A 348 18.91 14.94 -19.82
C SER A 348 20.06 15.10 -20.82
N GLU A 349 19.93 15.99 -21.79
CA GLU A 349 20.94 16.33 -22.80
C GLU A 349 21.91 17.47 -22.36
N GLU A 350 21.53 18.18 -21.29
CA GLU A 350 22.36 19.25 -20.72
C GLU A 350 23.62 18.70 -20.01
N PRO A 351 24.68 19.55 -19.90
CA PRO A 351 25.92 19.14 -19.23
C PRO A 351 25.69 18.60 -17.82
N GLU A 352 26.44 17.56 -17.47
CA GLU A 352 26.34 16.89 -16.17
C GLU A 352 26.41 17.87 -14.97
N PRO A 353 27.31 18.88 -14.94
CA PRO A 353 27.37 19.82 -13.82
C PRO A 353 26.05 20.55 -13.55
N LEU A 354 25.33 20.99 -14.60
CA LEU A 354 24.05 21.66 -14.48
C LEU A 354 22.99 20.69 -13.93
N ARG A 355 22.93 19.47 -14.47
CA ARG A 355 21.99 18.45 -13.99
C ARG A 355 22.23 18.11 -12.53
N ARG A 356 23.50 17.98 -12.13
CA ARG A 356 23.88 17.74 -10.74
C ARG A 356 23.43 18.87 -9.82
N GLU A 357 23.69 20.13 -10.20
CA GLU A 357 23.29 21.29 -9.43
C GLU A 357 21.77 21.33 -9.22
N ILE A 358 20.98 21.10 -10.27
CA ILE A 358 19.52 21.12 -10.23
C ILE A 358 18.98 20.06 -9.27
N LEU A 359 19.45 18.81 -9.41
CA LEU A 359 18.99 17.71 -8.56
C LEU A 359 19.48 17.85 -7.12
N HIS A 360 20.69 18.37 -6.90
CA HIS A 360 21.21 18.63 -5.58
C HIS A 360 20.34 19.65 -4.84
N ARG A 361 20.03 20.77 -5.52
CA ARG A 361 19.19 21.82 -4.94
C ARG A 361 17.75 21.36 -4.68
N ALA A 362 17.22 20.46 -5.52
CA ALA A 362 15.94 19.79 -5.26
C ALA A 362 16.01 18.91 -3.98
N GLY A 363 17.12 18.20 -3.81
CA GLY A 363 17.38 17.42 -2.58
C GLY A 363 17.47 18.30 -1.33
N GLU A 364 18.20 19.44 -1.41
CA GLU A 364 18.29 20.43 -0.30
C GLU A 364 16.92 20.99 0.10
N TRP A 365 16.07 21.31 -0.89
CA TRP A 365 14.70 21.75 -0.63
C TRP A 365 13.92 20.72 0.19
N CYS A 366 13.96 19.46 -0.26
CA CYS A 366 13.28 18.36 0.45
C CYS A 366 13.87 18.15 1.86
N ALA A 367 15.21 18.19 1.99
CA ALA A 367 15.90 18.05 3.27
C ALA A 367 15.49 19.14 4.26
N GLY A 368 15.50 20.41 3.84
CA GLY A 368 15.09 21.56 4.65
C GLY A 368 13.62 21.51 5.12
N ARG A 369 12.77 20.75 4.45
CA ARG A 369 11.37 20.51 4.85
C ARG A 369 11.15 19.23 5.66
N GLY A 370 12.22 18.47 5.94
CA GLY A 370 12.14 17.18 6.62
C GLY A 370 11.60 16.06 5.72
N GLU A 371 11.53 16.28 4.40
CA GLU A 371 11.13 15.26 3.41
C GLU A 371 12.33 14.38 3.04
N LYS A 372 12.94 13.75 4.07
CA LYS A 372 14.24 13.05 3.97
C LYS A 372 14.24 11.93 2.92
N THR A 373 13.13 11.24 2.72
CA THR A 373 12.98 10.18 1.70
C THR A 373 13.12 10.71 0.29
N GLN A 374 12.52 11.87 -0.01
CA GLN A 374 12.63 12.50 -1.32
C GLN A 374 14.05 13.06 -1.52
N ALA A 375 14.61 13.69 -0.49
CA ALA A 375 15.99 14.15 -0.51
C ALA A 375 16.98 13.02 -0.79
N LEU A 376 16.85 11.88 -0.09
CA LEU A 376 17.63 10.67 -0.29
C LEU A 376 17.56 10.19 -1.77
N ASN A 377 16.37 10.18 -2.37
CA ASN A 377 16.21 9.78 -3.77
C ASN A 377 16.95 10.72 -4.74
N PHE A 378 16.91 12.04 -4.50
CA PHE A 378 17.65 13.01 -5.33
C PHE A 378 19.16 12.84 -5.15
N PHE A 379 19.66 12.79 -3.93
CA PHE A 379 21.10 12.65 -3.66
C PHE A 379 21.65 11.31 -4.12
N HIS A 380 20.88 10.22 -3.98
CA HIS A 380 21.30 8.90 -4.46
C HIS A 380 21.44 8.87 -6.00
N ARG A 381 20.52 9.50 -6.74
CA ARG A 381 20.66 9.63 -8.21
C ARG A 381 21.94 10.37 -8.62
N LEU A 382 22.43 11.26 -7.78
CA LEU A 382 23.68 11.99 -7.97
C LEU A 382 24.92 11.25 -7.45
N ARG A 383 24.70 10.14 -6.72
CA ARG A 383 25.74 9.49 -5.90
C ARG A 383 26.45 10.49 -4.96
N ASP A 384 25.67 11.42 -4.43
CA ASP A 384 26.15 12.45 -3.51
C ASP A 384 26.11 11.92 -2.08
N PHE A 385 27.09 11.07 -1.76
CA PHE A 385 27.18 10.41 -0.46
C PHE A 385 27.33 11.40 0.71
N PRO A 386 28.09 12.52 0.58
CA PRO A 386 28.12 13.55 1.62
C PRO A 386 26.70 14.09 1.94
N ALA A 387 25.93 14.47 0.93
CA ALA A 387 24.59 14.96 1.12
C ALA A 387 23.64 13.89 1.69
N ILE A 388 23.76 12.62 1.27
CA ILE A 388 22.99 11.51 1.82
C ILE A 388 23.24 11.34 3.31
N LEU A 389 24.52 11.27 3.71
CA LEU A 389 24.89 11.03 5.09
C LEU A 389 24.60 12.23 5.99
N SER A 390 24.65 13.45 5.45
CA SER A 390 24.24 14.68 6.15
C SER A 390 22.73 14.78 6.40
N LEU A 391 21.91 13.92 5.83
CA LEU A 391 20.48 13.86 6.16
C LEU A 391 20.21 13.39 7.59
N ASP A 392 21.23 12.91 8.30
CA ASP A 392 21.10 12.31 9.63
C ASP A 392 19.91 11.34 9.68
N LEU A 393 19.97 10.36 8.80
CA LEU A 393 18.90 9.36 8.65
C LEU A 393 18.79 8.55 9.92
N HIS A 394 17.67 8.69 10.58
CA HIS A 394 17.31 7.91 11.74
C HIS A 394 16.49 6.67 11.35
N CYS A 395 16.53 5.62 12.16
CA CYS A 395 15.73 4.41 11.91
C CYS A 395 14.25 4.70 11.62
N ALA A 396 13.65 5.67 12.33
CA ALA A 396 12.25 6.06 12.10
C ALA A 396 11.99 6.69 10.73
N ASP A 397 12.95 7.43 10.18
CA ASP A 397 12.85 8.05 8.85
C ASP A 397 12.97 6.99 7.75
N MET A 398 13.87 6.03 7.92
CA MET A 398 14.08 4.92 6.99
C MET A 398 12.91 3.94 7.01
N SER A 399 12.39 3.58 8.16
CA SER A 399 11.21 2.72 8.30
C SER A 399 9.98 3.30 7.60
N ARG A 400 9.77 4.63 7.65
CA ARG A 400 8.71 5.31 6.89
C ARG A 400 8.93 5.15 5.39
N ALA A 401 10.16 5.39 4.94
CA ALA A 401 10.54 5.26 3.53
C ALA A 401 10.34 3.84 2.97
N ILE A 402 10.58 2.83 3.79
CA ILE A 402 10.39 1.41 3.44
C ILE A 402 8.91 1.10 3.18
N LEU A 403 8.00 1.64 3.99
CA LEU A 403 6.57 1.40 3.86
C LEU A 403 5.93 2.17 2.70
N ASP A 404 6.49 3.33 2.37
CA ASP A 404 6.05 4.18 1.24
C ASP A 404 6.64 3.72 -0.10
N SER A 405 7.79 3.05 -0.09
CA SER A 405 8.46 2.51 -1.28
C SER A 405 8.63 0.98 -1.18
N SER A 406 9.14 0.35 -2.23
CA SER A 406 9.50 -1.07 -2.16
C SER A 406 10.71 -1.27 -1.23
N PRO A 407 10.62 -2.17 -0.21
CA PRO A 407 11.75 -2.51 0.66
C PRO A 407 13.03 -2.87 -0.11
N GLY A 408 12.90 -3.59 -1.22
CA GLY A 408 14.03 -3.95 -2.07
C GLY A 408 14.75 -2.75 -2.68
N ARG A 409 14.02 -1.69 -3.04
CA ARG A 409 14.62 -0.45 -3.54
C ARG A 409 15.40 0.27 -2.44
N MET A 410 14.84 0.37 -1.24
CA MET A 410 15.54 0.98 -0.11
C MET A 410 16.82 0.21 0.22
N LEU A 411 16.74 -1.11 0.29
CA LEU A 411 17.92 -1.95 0.53
C LEU A 411 19.01 -1.74 -0.53
N ALA A 412 18.63 -1.60 -1.81
CA ALA A 412 19.58 -1.30 -2.88
C ALA A 412 20.27 0.07 -2.69
N ILE A 413 19.53 1.08 -2.26
CA ILE A 413 20.08 2.41 -1.94
C ILE A 413 21.05 2.31 -0.75
N LEU A 414 20.66 1.64 0.33
CA LEU A 414 21.51 1.48 1.52
C LEU A 414 22.79 0.73 1.20
N ARG A 415 22.71 -0.33 0.40
CA ARG A 415 23.90 -1.07 -0.08
C ARG A 415 24.83 -0.16 -0.91
N ASP A 416 24.28 0.59 -1.86
CA ASP A 416 25.07 1.49 -2.70
C ASP A 416 25.80 2.56 -1.86
N VAL A 417 25.12 3.10 -0.83
CA VAL A 417 25.74 4.04 0.12
C VAL A 417 26.90 3.37 0.89
N VAL A 418 26.67 2.20 1.44
CA VAL A 418 27.69 1.47 2.23
C VAL A 418 28.89 1.07 1.38
N ASP A 419 28.66 0.58 0.16
CA ASP A 419 29.72 0.06 -0.70
C ASP A 419 30.54 1.18 -1.36
N ASN A 420 29.99 2.38 -1.54
CA ASN A 420 30.61 3.42 -2.33
C ASN A 420 30.91 4.73 -1.57
N ALA A 421 30.36 4.94 -0.37
CA ALA A 421 30.71 6.13 0.42
C ALA A 421 32.19 6.04 0.90
N PRO A 422 32.97 7.13 0.81
CA PRO A 422 34.35 7.17 1.28
C PRO A 422 34.48 6.77 2.76
N PRO A 423 35.56 6.05 3.16
CA PRO A 423 35.75 5.62 4.56
C PRO A 423 35.73 6.76 5.57
N ASP A 424 36.37 7.90 5.25
CA ASP A 424 36.37 9.07 6.12
C ASP A 424 34.98 9.62 6.36
N LEU A 425 34.19 9.69 5.30
CA LEU A 425 32.81 10.15 5.39
C LEU A 425 31.93 9.19 6.23
N ARG A 426 32.14 7.88 6.09
CA ARG A 426 31.44 6.87 6.92
C ARG A 426 31.81 7.00 8.40
N ARG A 427 33.07 7.33 8.69
CA ARG A 427 33.54 7.61 10.05
C ARG A 427 32.87 8.85 10.63
N ASP A 428 32.85 9.94 9.87
CA ASP A 428 32.31 11.22 10.33
C ASP A 428 30.79 11.14 10.60
N HIS A 429 30.09 10.22 9.87
CA HIS A 429 28.67 9.90 10.02
C HIS A 429 28.42 8.49 10.62
N ALA A 430 29.24 8.08 11.58
CA ALA A 430 29.18 6.74 12.18
C ALA A 430 27.80 6.40 12.76
N PHE A 431 27.06 7.36 13.34
CA PHE A 431 25.72 7.14 13.85
C PHE A 431 24.73 6.76 12.73
N THR A 432 24.77 7.46 11.58
CA THR A 432 23.97 7.09 10.39
C THR A 432 24.32 5.70 9.88
N MET A 433 25.60 5.31 9.91
CA MET A 433 26.03 3.95 9.51
C MET A 433 25.50 2.88 10.48
N ILE A 434 25.45 3.17 11.78
CA ILE A 434 24.82 2.30 12.80
C ILE A 434 23.31 2.18 12.55
N SER A 435 22.63 3.29 12.23
CA SER A 435 21.22 3.28 11.84
C SER A 435 20.96 2.45 10.57
N ILE A 436 21.82 2.55 9.56
CA ILE A 436 21.76 1.72 8.34
C ILE A 436 21.96 0.23 8.67
N ALA A 437 22.87 -0.11 9.61
CA ALA A 437 23.03 -1.49 10.05
C ALA A 437 21.73 -2.05 10.63
N PHE A 438 21.06 -1.30 11.51
CA PHE A 438 19.78 -1.72 12.06
C PHE A 438 18.70 -1.88 10.98
N GLU A 439 18.62 -0.97 9.99
CA GLU A 439 17.68 -1.11 8.89
C GLU A 439 18.01 -2.31 7.97
N ALA A 440 19.28 -2.64 7.77
CA ALA A 440 19.66 -3.86 7.06
C ALA A 440 19.11 -5.12 7.77
N PHE A 441 19.12 -5.14 9.11
CA PHE A 441 18.46 -6.19 9.89
C PHE A 441 16.95 -6.22 9.63
N THR A 442 16.25 -5.09 9.72
CA THR A 442 14.78 -5.02 9.52
C THR A 442 14.36 -5.44 8.11
N LEU A 443 15.22 -5.17 7.12
CA LEU A 443 15.05 -5.59 5.72
C LEU A 443 15.51 -7.04 5.45
N GLY A 444 16.12 -7.70 6.43
CA GLY A 444 16.54 -9.11 6.36
C GLY A 444 17.88 -9.33 5.67
N ASP A 445 18.66 -8.27 5.42
CA ASP A 445 20.04 -8.40 4.90
C ASP A 445 21.04 -8.60 6.04
N MET A 446 21.06 -9.83 6.57
CA MET A 446 21.95 -10.19 7.67
C MET A 446 23.44 -10.11 7.32
N ALA A 447 23.78 -10.22 6.03
CA ALA A 447 25.17 -10.10 5.59
C ALA A 447 25.64 -8.63 5.67
N LEU A 448 24.82 -7.70 5.16
CA LEU A 448 25.09 -6.26 5.26
C LEU A 448 25.11 -5.81 6.72
N TYR A 449 24.11 -6.24 7.51
CA TYR A 449 24.04 -5.96 8.94
C TYR A 449 25.31 -6.39 9.69
N GLY A 450 25.72 -7.67 9.55
CA GLY A 450 26.90 -8.20 10.24
C GLY A 450 28.20 -7.52 9.81
N ARG A 451 28.34 -7.23 8.50
CA ARG A 451 29.47 -6.48 7.96
C ARG A 451 29.56 -5.09 8.60
N LEU A 452 28.46 -4.33 8.59
CA LEU A 452 28.43 -2.97 9.15
C LEU A 452 28.72 -2.95 10.64
N CYS A 453 28.14 -3.87 11.43
CA CYS A 453 28.44 -3.96 12.86
C CYS A 453 29.93 -4.21 13.12
N SER A 454 30.55 -5.08 12.31
CA SER A 454 31.99 -5.39 12.44
C SER A 454 32.86 -4.21 12.00
N GLU A 455 32.58 -3.61 10.83
CA GLU A 455 33.33 -2.46 10.31
C GLU A 455 33.22 -1.24 11.26
N MET A 456 32.04 -0.95 11.77
CA MET A 456 31.84 0.17 12.70
C MET A 456 32.56 -0.09 14.03
N LYS A 457 32.57 -1.30 14.54
CA LYS A 457 33.29 -1.65 15.75
C LYS A 457 34.78 -1.42 15.57
N GLU A 458 35.39 -1.97 14.52
CA GLU A 458 36.79 -1.80 14.21
C GLU A 458 37.15 -0.33 14.02
N LEU A 459 36.31 0.42 13.26
CA LEU A 459 36.49 1.85 13.03
C LEU A 459 36.51 2.64 14.33
N LEU A 460 35.52 2.43 15.21
CA LEU A 460 35.40 3.17 16.47
C LEU A 460 36.47 2.79 17.50
N GLU A 461 37.02 1.57 17.45
CA GLU A 461 38.10 1.13 18.31
C GLU A 461 39.47 1.66 17.86
N THR A 462 39.66 1.97 16.56
CA THR A 462 40.97 2.32 15.99
C THR A 462 41.12 3.79 15.60
N CYS A 463 40.03 4.51 15.32
CA CYS A 463 40.11 5.90 14.86
C CYS A 463 40.48 6.86 16.01
N ASP A 464 41.15 7.96 15.63
CA ASP A 464 41.37 9.09 16.54
C ASP A 464 40.10 9.91 16.67
N MET A 465 39.48 9.86 17.86
CA MET A 465 38.19 10.48 18.18
C MET A 465 38.13 10.81 19.66
N GLU A 466 37.39 11.84 20.01
CA GLU A 466 37.09 12.18 21.40
C GLU A 466 36.47 11.00 22.15
N GLU A 467 36.97 10.70 23.34
CA GLU A 467 36.62 9.47 24.07
C GLU A 467 35.16 9.41 24.46
N GLU A 468 34.56 10.55 24.81
CA GLU A 468 33.12 10.65 25.12
C GLU A 468 32.25 10.28 23.88
N LYS A 469 32.59 10.87 22.73
CA LYS A 469 31.91 10.56 21.45
C LYS A 469 32.10 9.09 21.04
N ARG A 470 33.33 8.55 21.24
CA ARG A 470 33.63 7.13 20.97
C ARG A 470 32.76 6.22 21.82
N ARG A 471 32.69 6.47 23.12
CA ARG A 471 31.87 5.68 24.06
C ARG A 471 30.38 5.74 23.69
N ALA A 472 29.86 6.92 23.36
CA ALA A 472 28.50 7.09 22.94
C ALA A 472 28.17 6.26 21.66
N LEU A 473 29.02 6.36 20.64
CA LEU A 473 28.85 5.59 19.40
C LEU A 473 28.98 4.07 19.60
N LEU A 474 29.93 3.61 20.47
CA LEU A 474 30.05 2.21 20.84
C LEU A 474 28.82 1.71 21.63
N GLY A 475 28.19 2.58 22.42
CA GLY A 475 26.96 2.28 23.11
C GLY A 475 25.80 2.09 22.13
N GLU A 476 25.61 3.01 21.17
CA GLU A 476 24.60 2.89 20.13
C GLU A 476 24.85 1.65 19.24
N LEU A 477 26.11 1.40 18.89
CA LEU A 477 26.48 0.20 18.14
C LEU A 477 26.18 -1.08 18.93
N SER A 478 26.44 -1.09 20.26
CA SER A 478 26.14 -2.24 21.11
C SER A 478 24.64 -2.55 21.13
N LEU A 479 23.80 -1.50 21.14
CA LEU A 479 22.35 -1.63 21.04
C LEU A 479 21.94 -2.16 19.65
N ALA A 480 22.44 -1.56 18.57
CA ALA A 480 22.15 -2.04 17.21
C ALA A 480 22.61 -3.48 16.99
N ALA A 481 23.83 -3.83 17.45
CA ALA A 481 24.40 -5.16 17.31
C ALA A 481 23.67 -6.23 18.15
N SER A 482 22.92 -5.85 19.20
CA SER A 482 22.13 -6.78 19.99
C SER A 482 21.07 -7.53 19.17
N PHE A 483 20.59 -6.93 18.07
CA PHE A 483 19.61 -7.57 17.18
C PHE A 483 20.17 -8.74 16.36
N GLY A 484 21.49 -8.93 16.35
CA GLY A 484 22.11 -10.18 15.87
C GLY A 484 21.75 -11.40 16.70
N PHE A 485 21.33 -11.18 17.94
CA PHE A 485 20.78 -12.18 18.85
C PHE A 485 19.24 -12.20 18.84
N TYR A 486 18.60 -11.69 17.78
CA TYR A 486 17.15 -11.57 17.72
C TYR A 486 16.44 -12.84 18.17
N ASN A 487 15.49 -12.68 19.12
CA ASN A 487 14.74 -13.72 19.81
C ASN A 487 15.58 -14.61 20.77
N ASP A 488 16.78 -14.21 21.10
CA ASP A 488 17.50 -14.65 22.28
C ASP A 488 17.48 -13.52 23.31
N ILE A 489 16.50 -13.55 24.22
CA ILE A 489 16.25 -12.46 25.18
C ILE A 489 17.49 -12.17 26.02
N GLU A 490 18.20 -13.23 26.47
CA GLU A 490 19.42 -13.12 27.27
C GLU A 490 20.58 -12.52 26.44
N GLY A 491 20.77 -12.98 25.21
CA GLY A 491 21.77 -12.47 24.29
C GLY A 491 21.56 -10.99 23.96
N MET A 492 20.31 -10.61 23.65
CA MET A 492 19.93 -9.22 23.43
C MET A 492 20.13 -8.38 24.69
N GLY A 493 19.68 -8.89 25.85
CA GLY A 493 19.79 -8.21 27.14
C GLY A 493 21.23 -7.87 27.52
N ARG A 494 22.19 -8.77 27.26
CA ARG A 494 23.64 -8.50 27.47
C ARG A 494 24.12 -7.35 26.55
N GLY A 495 23.66 -7.31 25.30
CA GLY A 495 23.94 -6.20 24.41
C GLY A 495 23.39 -4.87 24.92
N HIS A 496 22.15 -4.87 25.42
CA HIS A 496 21.51 -3.70 26.05
C HIS A 496 22.25 -3.25 27.30
N GLN A 497 22.71 -4.19 28.15
CA GLN A 497 23.51 -3.88 29.33
C GLN A 497 24.82 -3.21 28.92
N ARG A 498 25.51 -3.74 27.88
CA ARG A 498 26.71 -3.14 27.37
C ARG A 498 26.51 -1.73 26.83
N ALA A 499 25.38 -1.50 26.12
CA ALA A 499 25.00 -0.18 25.67
C ALA A 499 24.77 0.78 26.84
N PHE A 500 24.07 0.34 27.90
CA PHE A 500 23.82 1.12 29.10
C PHE A 500 25.11 1.51 29.85
N GLU A 501 26.12 0.62 29.90
CA GLU A 501 27.40 0.91 30.51
C GLU A 501 28.25 1.92 29.73
N LEU A 502 28.06 2.00 28.42
CA LEU A 502 28.79 2.90 27.53
C LEU A 502 28.14 4.27 27.38
N LEU A 503 26.79 4.30 27.38
CA LEU A 503 26.01 5.52 27.26
C LEU A 503 25.87 6.18 28.65
N GLU A 504 26.23 7.44 28.79
CA GLU A 504 26.04 8.19 30.02
C GLU A 504 24.58 8.59 30.26
N THR A 505 23.82 8.59 29.17
CA THR A 505 22.39 8.91 29.17
C THR A 505 21.59 7.78 28.54
N HIS A 506 20.59 8.09 27.73
CA HIS A 506 19.80 7.14 27.00
C HIS A 506 20.27 7.01 25.54
N SER A 507 19.90 5.93 24.87
CA SER A 507 20.13 5.78 23.44
C SER A 507 19.26 6.74 22.62
N THR A 508 19.84 7.22 21.53
CA THR A 508 19.14 8.05 20.53
C THR A 508 18.80 7.26 19.26
N LEU A 509 19.21 5.98 19.16
CA LEU A 509 18.95 5.12 18.01
C LEU A 509 17.45 4.92 17.77
N PHE A 510 16.68 4.77 18.86
CA PHE A 510 15.23 4.63 18.82
C PHE A 510 14.55 5.82 19.49
N ARG A 511 13.43 6.28 18.89
CA ARG A 511 12.55 7.21 19.59
C ARG A 511 11.73 6.45 20.63
N PRO A 512 11.41 7.08 21.78
CA PRO A 512 10.63 6.41 22.83
C PRO A 512 9.30 5.83 22.35
N ASP A 513 8.66 6.46 21.37
CA ASP A 513 7.35 6.10 20.79
C ASP A 513 7.44 5.24 19.52
N SER A 514 8.64 4.88 19.06
CA SER A 514 8.79 4.08 17.85
C SER A 514 8.24 2.65 18.04
N PRO A 515 7.67 2.04 16.98
CA PRO A 515 7.09 0.69 17.06
C PRO A 515 8.15 -0.36 17.48
N TRP A 516 7.85 -1.11 18.53
CA TRP A 516 8.76 -2.07 19.14
C TRP A 516 8.70 -3.48 18.53
N THR A 517 7.56 -3.85 17.91
CA THR A 517 7.29 -5.26 17.55
C THR A 517 7.63 -5.65 16.11
N PHE A 518 8.29 -4.82 15.32
CA PHE A 518 8.69 -5.10 13.92
C PHE A 518 7.55 -5.57 12.99
N GLY A 519 6.31 -5.32 13.33
CA GLY A 519 5.16 -5.76 12.55
C GLY A 519 4.37 -6.91 13.18
N TRP A 520 4.82 -7.47 14.32
CA TRP A 520 4.09 -8.50 15.04
C TRP A 520 2.97 -7.93 15.93
N PRO A 521 1.78 -8.56 15.95
CA PRO A 521 0.72 -8.25 16.92
C PRO A 521 0.82 -9.07 18.20
N SER A 522 1.92 -9.80 18.43
CA SER A 522 2.13 -10.69 19.57
C SER A 522 3.57 -10.64 20.05
N VAL A 523 3.77 -10.33 21.32
CA VAL A 523 5.09 -10.32 21.97
C VAL A 523 5.60 -11.73 22.19
N LEU A 524 4.73 -12.65 22.64
CA LEU A 524 5.06 -14.07 22.80
C LEU A 524 5.45 -14.69 21.46
N GLY A 525 4.64 -14.45 20.41
CA GLY A 525 4.92 -14.97 19.06
C GLY A 525 6.27 -14.53 18.53
N MET A 526 6.71 -13.33 18.89
CA MET A 526 7.99 -12.76 18.50
C MET A 526 9.16 -13.31 19.32
N TYR A 527 9.00 -13.50 20.65
CA TYR A 527 10.15 -13.77 21.55
C TYR A 527 10.22 -15.18 22.14
N HIS A 528 9.19 -16.01 22.01
CA HIS A 528 9.29 -17.41 22.40
C HIS A 528 10.08 -18.20 21.37
N SER A 529 11.31 -18.53 21.71
CA SER A 529 12.32 -19.01 20.77
C SER A 529 12.67 -20.50 20.86
N ALA A 530 12.42 -21.14 22.00
CA ALA A 530 12.87 -22.51 22.23
C ALA A 530 11.91 -23.30 23.11
N CYS A 531 11.59 -24.52 22.69
CA CYS A 531 10.75 -25.46 23.41
C CYS A 531 11.29 -25.74 24.83
N GLY A 532 10.41 -25.74 25.83
CA GLY A 532 10.73 -25.96 27.23
C GLY A 532 11.45 -24.80 27.93
N LYS A 533 11.47 -23.60 27.31
CA LYS A 533 12.16 -22.43 27.86
C LYS A 533 11.22 -21.31 28.34
N MET A 534 9.93 -21.48 28.22
CA MET A 534 8.93 -20.43 28.50
C MET A 534 9.10 -19.77 29.87
N ASP A 535 9.24 -20.58 30.96
CA ASP A 535 9.35 -20.01 32.31
C ASP A 535 10.68 -19.26 32.52
N SER A 536 11.75 -19.70 31.85
CA SER A 536 13.02 -18.97 31.81
C SER A 536 12.89 -17.67 31.03
N GLU A 537 12.23 -17.70 29.87
CA GLU A 537 12.02 -16.52 29.01
C GLU A 537 11.13 -15.50 29.71
N ILE A 538 10.14 -15.89 30.50
CA ILE A 538 9.34 -14.99 31.35
C ILE A 538 10.26 -14.28 32.36
N GLY A 539 11.13 -15.03 33.06
CA GLY A 539 12.10 -14.42 33.99
C GLY A 539 13.06 -13.46 33.31
N GLN A 540 13.52 -13.80 32.10
CA GLN A 540 14.37 -12.94 31.30
C GLN A 540 13.65 -11.65 30.85
N MET A 541 12.39 -11.75 30.40
CA MET A 541 11.59 -10.56 30.05
C MET A 541 11.41 -9.63 31.26
N ASP A 542 11.05 -10.19 32.43
CA ASP A 542 10.88 -9.41 33.66
C ASP A 542 12.20 -8.71 34.11
N TYR A 543 13.33 -9.32 33.79
CA TYR A 543 14.65 -8.77 34.14
C TYR A 543 15.15 -7.73 33.12
N TRP A 544 15.02 -8.02 31.81
CA TRP A 544 15.67 -7.23 30.77
C TRP A 544 14.80 -6.08 30.26
N ILE A 545 13.46 -6.20 30.20
CA ILE A 545 12.60 -5.13 29.66
C ILE A 545 12.69 -3.85 30.50
N PRO A 546 12.65 -3.84 31.84
CA PRO A 546 12.85 -2.60 32.60
C PRO A 546 14.19 -1.90 32.33
N ARG A 547 15.26 -2.67 32.07
CA ARG A 547 16.58 -2.14 31.74
C ARG A 547 16.61 -1.55 30.35
N TYR A 548 16.01 -2.25 29.38
CA TYR A 548 15.83 -1.73 28.03
C TYR A 548 15.00 -0.42 28.03
N ASN A 549 13.92 -0.37 28.82
CA ASN A 549 13.10 0.84 28.95
C ASN A 549 13.89 2.02 29.52
N ALA A 550 14.75 1.80 30.51
CA ALA A 550 15.62 2.83 31.03
C ALA A 550 16.62 3.33 29.96
N LEU A 551 17.16 2.43 29.16
CA LEU A 551 18.07 2.75 28.06
C LEU A 551 17.41 3.55 26.94
N THR A 552 16.11 3.34 26.67
CA THR A 552 15.40 3.85 25.49
C THR A 552 14.27 4.81 25.84
N LEU A 553 14.27 5.42 27.02
CA LEU A 553 13.23 6.34 27.50
C LEU A 553 11.81 5.77 27.44
N GLY A 554 11.68 4.47 27.75
CA GLY A 554 10.38 3.81 27.85
C GLY A 554 9.90 3.10 26.58
N ASN A 555 10.71 3.05 25.50
CA ASN A 555 10.37 2.20 24.36
C ASN A 555 10.29 0.72 24.81
N GLY A 556 9.22 0.02 24.45
CA GLY A 556 8.96 -1.34 24.88
C GLY A 556 8.23 -1.50 26.23
N SER A 557 7.80 -0.38 26.85
CA SER A 557 7.05 -0.43 28.12
C SER A 557 5.75 -1.24 27.98
N GLY A 558 5.60 -2.28 28.82
CA GLY A 558 4.47 -3.20 28.84
C GLY A 558 4.69 -4.50 28.07
N ALA A 559 5.85 -4.69 27.41
CA ALA A 559 6.19 -5.91 26.68
C ALA A 559 6.29 -7.14 27.63
N ASP A 560 6.87 -6.97 28.82
CA ASP A 560 6.95 -7.98 29.89
C ASP A 560 5.55 -8.44 30.33
N LEU A 561 4.66 -7.48 30.58
CA LEU A 561 3.27 -7.77 30.94
C LEU A 561 2.55 -8.55 29.83
N LEU A 562 2.75 -8.15 28.57
CA LEU A 562 2.14 -8.83 27.41
C LEU A 562 2.70 -10.22 27.22
N PHE A 563 4.01 -10.41 27.30
CA PHE A 563 4.61 -11.73 27.19
C PHE A 563 4.00 -12.71 28.20
N ARG A 564 3.86 -12.27 29.44
CA ARG A 564 3.24 -13.05 30.52
C ARG A 564 1.74 -13.29 30.28
N ALA A 565 1.00 -12.26 29.88
CA ALA A 565 -0.42 -12.37 29.59
C ALA A 565 -0.71 -13.33 28.43
N GLU A 566 0.05 -13.22 27.35
CA GLU A 566 -0.05 -14.12 26.19
C GLU A 566 0.33 -15.55 26.54
N THR A 567 1.35 -15.75 27.38
CA THR A 567 1.72 -17.09 27.89
C THR A 567 0.56 -17.73 28.68
N LEU A 568 -0.05 -17.00 29.61
CA LEU A 568 -1.20 -17.49 30.36
C LEU A 568 -2.37 -17.83 29.44
N PHE A 569 -2.68 -16.97 28.48
CA PHE A 569 -3.70 -17.24 27.47
C PHE A 569 -3.40 -18.53 26.70
N HIS A 570 -2.18 -18.69 26.19
CA HIS A 570 -1.79 -19.87 25.42
C HIS A 570 -1.76 -21.16 26.26
N ARG A 571 -1.62 -21.05 27.58
CA ARG A 571 -1.80 -22.13 28.56
C ARG A 571 -3.29 -22.39 28.92
N GLY A 572 -4.23 -21.64 28.35
CA GLY A 572 -5.67 -21.77 28.56
C GLY A 572 -6.20 -21.06 29.82
N CYS A 573 -5.37 -20.24 30.48
CA CYS A 573 -5.68 -19.47 31.67
C CYS A 573 -6.13 -18.04 31.31
N ASP A 574 -7.22 -17.91 30.55
CA ASP A 574 -7.72 -16.61 30.05
C ASP A 574 -8.19 -15.65 31.15
N ASN A 575 -8.67 -16.18 32.29
CA ASN A 575 -9.08 -15.36 33.43
C ASN A 575 -7.89 -14.65 34.10
N ASP A 576 -6.70 -15.27 34.10
CA ASP A 576 -5.49 -14.68 34.65
C ASP A 576 -4.76 -13.80 33.59
N ALA A 577 -4.93 -14.12 32.32
CA ALA A 577 -4.38 -13.37 31.21
C ALA A 577 -5.00 -11.97 31.03
N GLU A 578 -6.34 -11.88 31.17
CA GLU A 578 -7.08 -10.64 30.92
C GLU A 578 -6.67 -9.48 31.82
N PRO A 579 -6.54 -9.62 33.16
CA PRO A 579 -6.10 -8.52 34.02
C PRO A 579 -4.72 -7.98 33.65
N LEU A 580 -3.78 -8.86 33.23
CA LEU A 580 -2.45 -8.47 32.77
C LEU A 580 -2.51 -7.76 31.42
N ALA A 581 -3.36 -8.24 30.49
CA ALA A 581 -3.58 -7.59 29.21
C ALA A 581 -4.17 -6.18 29.37
N LEU A 582 -5.12 -5.99 30.28
CA LEU A 582 -5.70 -4.68 30.61
C LEU A 582 -4.68 -3.75 31.28
N LYS A 583 -3.82 -4.28 32.16
CA LYS A 583 -2.72 -3.51 32.74
C LYS A 583 -1.71 -3.09 31.67
N ALA A 584 -1.35 -4.00 30.76
CA ALA A 584 -0.48 -3.70 29.64
C ALA A 584 -1.10 -2.62 28.73
N LEU A 585 -2.40 -2.71 28.44
CA LEU A 585 -3.13 -1.71 27.66
C LEU A 585 -3.03 -0.30 28.27
N ASP A 586 -3.15 -0.17 29.59
CA ASP A 586 -3.02 1.11 30.29
C ASP A 586 -1.57 1.63 30.26
N VAL A 587 -0.58 0.77 30.53
CA VAL A 587 0.85 1.13 30.47
C VAL A 587 1.24 1.59 29.07
N THR A 588 0.92 0.81 28.04
CA THR A 588 1.27 1.12 26.65
C THR A 588 0.64 2.43 26.17
N ARG A 589 -0.60 2.71 26.59
CA ARG A 589 -1.27 3.98 26.30
C ARG A 589 -0.56 5.16 26.96
N ARG A 590 -0.19 5.05 28.23
CA ARG A 590 0.49 6.14 28.97
C ARG A 590 1.89 6.42 28.42
N CYS A 591 2.58 5.38 27.95
CA CYS A 591 3.93 5.47 27.41
C CYS A 591 3.97 5.66 25.89
N SER A 592 2.83 5.88 25.23
CA SER A 592 2.72 6.04 23.76
C SER A 592 3.34 4.86 22.96
N GLN A 593 3.13 3.62 23.45
CA GLN A 593 3.65 2.40 22.82
C GLN A 593 2.62 1.79 21.87
N ASP A 594 2.39 2.41 20.70
CA ASP A 594 1.31 2.04 19.78
C ASP A 594 1.35 0.56 19.36
N SER A 595 2.52 0.02 19.03
CA SER A 595 2.67 -1.37 18.60
C SER A 595 2.26 -2.36 19.70
N LEU A 596 2.67 -2.10 20.94
CA LEU A 596 2.30 -2.92 22.10
C LEU A 596 0.84 -2.72 22.51
N TYR A 597 0.29 -1.51 22.33
CA TYR A 597 -1.14 -1.26 22.50
C TYR A 597 -1.99 -2.14 21.57
N ILE A 598 -1.55 -2.26 20.30
CA ILE A 598 -2.18 -3.17 19.33
C ILE A 598 -2.07 -4.64 19.79
N CYS A 599 -0.91 -5.07 20.29
CA CYS A 599 -0.76 -6.43 20.86
C CYS A 599 -1.73 -6.68 22.01
N ALA A 600 -1.87 -5.73 22.95
CA ALA A 600 -2.82 -5.85 24.07
C ALA A 600 -4.27 -5.97 23.59
N THR A 601 -4.67 -5.11 22.65
CA THR A 601 -6.03 -5.16 22.09
C THR A 601 -6.30 -6.42 21.27
N PHE A 602 -5.29 -6.93 20.58
CA PHE A 602 -5.37 -8.21 19.86
C PHE A 602 -5.55 -9.39 20.82
N LEU A 603 -4.78 -9.46 21.90
CA LEU A 603 -4.96 -10.49 22.93
C LEU A 603 -6.36 -10.43 23.55
N LEU A 604 -6.86 -9.23 23.88
CA LEU A 604 -8.22 -9.06 24.42
C LEU A 604 -9.30 -9.52 23.43
N GLN A 605 -9.11 -9.31 22.13
CA GLN A 605 -10.03 -9.84 21.11
C GLN A 605 -10.01 -11.37 21.05
N ARG A 606 -8.85 -12.02 21.21
CA ARG A 606 -8.74 -13.49 21.28
C ARG A 606 -9.42 -14.05 22.54
N ILE A 607 -9.26 -13.38 23.67
CA ILE A 607 -9.97 -13.75 24.92
C ILE A 607 -11.49 -13.60 24.72
N ALA A 608 -11.95 -12.51 24.11
CA ALA A 608 -13.35 -12.29 23.80
C ALA A 608 -13.92 -13.36 22.84
N LEU A 609 -13.13 -13.78 21.84
CA LEU A 609 -13.50 -14.89 20.95
C LEU A 609 -13.69 -16.20 21.73
N LEU A 610 -12.76 -16.54 22.63
CA LEU A 610 -12.84 -17.75 23.45
C LEU A 610 -14.10 -17.76 24.33
N ARG A 611 -14.56 -16.58 24.78
CA ARG A 611 -15.76 -16.42 25.62
C ARG A 611 -17.05 -16.21 24.83
N GLY A 612 -16.98 -15.91 23.55
CA GLY A 612 -18.13 -15.60 22.71
C GLY A 612 -18.70 -14.19 22.96
N ASP A 613 -17.88 -13.27 23.47
CA ASP A 613 -18.26 -11.89 23.77
C ASP A 613 -18.01 -10.99 22.55
N ALA A 614 -19.07 -10.79 21.75
CA ALA A 614 -18.99 -9.95 20.56
C ALA A 614 -18.77 -8.48 20.91
N ALA A 615 -19.37 -7.97 22.01
CA ALA A 615 -19.23 -6.58 22.39
C ALA A 615 -17.77 -6.25 22.79
N ALA A 616 -17.14 -7.12 23.60
CA ALA A 616 -15.74 -6.98 23.98
C ALA A 616 -14.80 -7.09 22.78
N ARG A 617 -15.07 -8.03 21.84
CA ARG A 617 -14.31 -8.18 20.61
C ARG A 617 -14.39 -6.92 19.75
N ASP A 618 -15.59 -6.37 19.49
CA ASP A 618 -15.80 -5.19 18.66
C ASP A 618 -15.22 -3.92 19.31
N ALA A 619 -15.31 -3.81 20.63
CA ALA A 619 -14.65 -2.76 21.39
C ALA A 619 -13.12 -2.83 21.24
N GLY A 620 -12.53 -4.03 21.41
CA GLY A 620 -11.10 -4.26 21.21
C GLY A 620 -10.64 -3.94 19.79
N ARG A 621 -11.40 -4.37 18.78
CA ARG A 621 -11.16 -4.04 17.37
C ARG A 621 -11.18 -2.54 17.14
N SER A 622 -12.22 -1.84 17.60
CA SER A 622 -12.33 -0.39 17.44
C SER A 622 -11.23 0.39 18.16
N LEU A 623 -10.75 -0.09 19.31
CA LEU A 623 -9.60 0.48 20.01
C LEU A 623 -8.32 0.31 19.19
N MET A 624 -8.09 -0.88 18.66
CA MET A 624 -6.94 -1.19 17.82
C MET A 624 -6.90 -0.32 16.56
N GLU A 625 -8.00 -0.26 15.82
CA GLU A 625 -8.11 0.50 14.58
C GLU A 625 -7.89 2.01 14.81
N ARG A 626 -8.50 2.58 15.85
CA ARG A 626 -8.29 4.00 16.21
C ARG A 626 -6.84 4.29 16.58
N ASN A 627 -6.20 3.42 17.36
CA ASN A 627 -4.78 3.62 17.72
C ASN A 627 -3.90 3.55 16.48
N ALA A 628 -4.05 2.51 15.66
CA ALA A 628 -3.28 2.34 14.42
C ALA A 628 -3.47 3.51 13.43
N HIS A 629 -4.69 4.06 13.38
CA HIS A 629 -5.00 5.21 12.54
C HIS A 629 -4.33 6.50 13.02
N ASN A 630 -4.34 6.73 14.34
CA ASN A 630 -3.78 7.94 14.94
C ASN A 630 -2.26 7.88 15.11
N SER A 631 -1.66 6.72 14.96
CA SER A 631 -0.21 6.54 15.08
C SER A 631 0.56 7.33 14.02
N ALA A 632 1.65 7.95 14.44
CA ALA A 632 2.61 8.60 13.53
C ALA A 632 3.35 7.60 12.60
N TYR A 633 3.31 6.32 12.95
CA TYR A 633 4.05 5.26 12.27
C TYR A 633 3.13 4.39 11.42
N ALA A 634 3.39 4.33 10.12
CA ALA A 634 2.68 3.47 9.19
C ALA A 634 2.79 1.96 9.54
N LEU A 635 3.85 1.58 10.27
CA LEU A 635 4.02 0.21 10.75
C LEU A 635 2.92 -0.21 11.73
N SER A 636 2.37 0.71 12.54
CA SER A 636 1.27 0.40 13.45
C SER A 636 0.03 -0.11 12.71
N ARG A 637 -0.25 0.43 11.50
CA ARG A 637 -1.33 -0.08 10.64
C ARG A 637 -1.06 -1.49 10.15
N ARG A 638 0.20 -1.79 9.78
CA ARG A 638 0.59 -3.15 9.38
C ARG A 638 0.45 -4.17 10.50
N ILE A 639 0.75 -3.76 11.74
CA ILE A 639 0.55 -4.61 12.92
C ILE A 639 -0.95 -4.89 13.13
N ALA A 640 -1.81 -3.87 13.00
CA ALA A 640 -3.26 -4.02 13.08
C ALA A 640 -3.83 -4.89 11.95
N ASP A 641 -3.30 -4.77 10.72
CA ASP A 641 -3.60 -5.65 9.58
C ASP A 641 -3.30 -7.12 9.90
N MET A 642 -2.11 -7.38 10.46
CA MET A 642 -1.72 -8.73 10.88
C MET A 642 -2.69 -9.29 11.92
N ALA A 643 -3.03 -8.50 12.94
CA ALA A 643 -4.00 -8.87 13.97
C ALA A 643 -5.38 -9.17 13.36
N THR A 644 -5.85 -8.29 12.49
CA THR A 644 -7.14 -8.43 11.78
C THR A 644 -7.15 -9.66 10.89
N GLY A 645 -6.09 -9.89 10.12
CA GLY A 645 -5.94 -11.06 9.26
C GLY A 645 -5.96 -12.37 10.05
N PHE A 646 -5.27 -12.41 11.21
CA PHE A 646 -5.27 -13.57 12.08
C PHE A 646 -6.66 -13.84 12.69
N MET A 647 -7.35 -12.80 13.18
CA MET A 647 -8.73 -12.94 13.66
C MET A 647 -9.68 -13.42 12.56
N ALA A 648 -9.50 -12.92 11.33
CA ALA A 648 -10.32 -13.32 10.20
C ALA A 648 -10.15 -14.82 9.87
N VAL A 649 -8.93 -15.33 9.84
CA VAL A 649 -8.70 -16.76 9.58
C VAL A 649 -9.16 -17.65 10.73
N LEU A 650 -9.15 -17.19 11.99
CA LEU A 650 -9.75 -17.92 13.13
C LEU A 650 -11.28 -18.00 13.03
N LEU A 651 -11.92 -16.98 12.44
CA LEU A 651 -13.36 -16.91 12.24
C LEU A 651 -13.83 -17.54 10.91
N ASP A 652 -12.93 -18.18 10.15
CA ASP A 652 -13.16 -18.75 8.81
C ASP A 652 -13.68 -17.70 7.81
N GLU A 653 -13.10 -16.49 7.83
CA GLU A 653 -13.46 -15.34 6.99
C GLU A 653 -12.32 -14.96 6.04
N PRO A 654 -12.13 -15.68 4.95
CA PRO A 654 -11.03 -15.40 4.02
C PRO A 654 -11.10 -13.98 3.42
N ASP A 655 -12.31 -13.44 3.23
CA ASP A 655 -12.50 -12.08 2.70
C ASP A 655 -12.21 -10.98 3.74
N GLY A 656 -12.20 -11.33 5.02
CA GLY A 656 -11.77 -10.43 6.12
C GLY A 656 -10.25 -10.29 6.25
N VAL A 657 -9.47 -11.10 5.53
CA VAL A 657 -8.01 -10.99 5.52
C VAL A 657 -7.60 -9.83 4.63
N PRO A 658 -6.76 -8.90 5.09
CA PRO A 658 -6.21 -7.82 4.29
C PRO A 658 -5.66 -8.26 2.93
N GLU A 659 -5.90 -7.47 1.88
CA GLU A 659 -5.60 -7.88 0.50
C GLU A 659 -4.12 -8.19 0.27
N TRP A 660 -3.22 -7.41 0.86
CA TRP A 660 -1.78 -7.63 0.75
C TRP A 660 -1.35 -8.96 1.40
N LEU A 661 -2.04 -9.41 2.46
CA LEU A 661 -1.85 -10.75 3.03
C LEU A 661 -2.49 -11.83 2.16
N ARG A 662 -3.66 -11.55 1.55
CA ARG A 662 -4.34 -12.49 0.64
C ARG A 662 -3.57 -12.74 -0.65
N SER A 663 -2.82 -11.76 -1.13
CA SER A 663 -2.00 -11.92 -2.33
C SER A 663 -0.80 -12.87 -2.14
N GLY A 664 -0.38 -13.09 -0.88
CA GLY A 664 0.85 -13.85 -0.57
C GLY A 664 2.13 -13.13 -1.00
N ASP A 665 2.03 -11.85 -1.35
CA ASP A 665 3.17 -10.98 -1.63
C ASP A 665 3.61 -10.25 -0.35
N PHE A 666 4.67 -10.75 0.26
CA PHE A 666 5.21 -10.22 1.51
C PHE A 666 6.33 -9.17 1.32
N LEU A 667 6.53 -8.68 0.08
CA LEU A 667 7.59 -7.71 -0.24
C LEU A 667 7.49 -6.39 0.54
N LYS A 668 6.31 -6.07 1.10
CA LYS A 668 6.09 -4.89 1.93
C LYS A 668 6.10 -5.16 3.43
N THR A 669 6.53 -6.36 3.84
CA THR A 669 6.60 -6.78 5.23
C THR A 669 8.03 -6.62 5.73
N LEU A 670 8.22 -6.09 6.94
CA LEU A 670 9.53 -6.15 7.58
C LEU A 670 9.93 -7.62 7.79
N SER A 671 11.17 -7.93 7.52
CA SER A 671 11.64 -9.30 7.48
C SER A 671 11.41 -10.08 8.79
N PRO A 672 11.56 -9.48 9.99
CA PRO A 672 11.24 -10.18 11.25
C PRO A 672 9.75 -10.54 11.41
N ALA A 673 8.82 -9.84 10.73
CA ALA A 673 7.37 -10.13 10.81
C ALA A 673 6.90 -11.19 9.81
N LEU A 674 7.76 -11.63 8.90
CA LEU A 674 7.44 -12.62 7.88
C LEU A 674 6.84 -13.93 8.45
N PRO A 675 7.31 -14.49 9.58
CA PRO A 675 6.72 -15.71 10.13
C PRO A 675 5.24 -15.56 10.45
N PHE A 676 4.80 -14.42 11.00
CA PHE A 676 3.39 -14.19 11.32
C PHE A 676 2.53 -14.04 10.07
N ALA A 677 3.03 -13.37 9.04
CA ALA A 677 2.36 -13.29 7.74
C ALA A 677 2.19 -14.69 7.12
N CYS A 678 3.20 -15.57 7.23
CA CYS A 678 3.15 -16.96 6.78
C CYS A 678 2.09 -17.77 7.54
N MET A 679 1.92 -17.55 8.85
CA MET A 679 0.86 -18.20 9.64
C MET A 679 -0.53 -17.84 9.10
N ILE A 680 -0.80 -16.56 8.84
CA ILE A 680 -2.08 -16.10 8.31
C ILE A 680 -2.32 -16.68 6.92
N TYR A 681 -1.32 -16.58 6.06
CA TYR A 681 -1.45 -17.01 4.66
C TYR A 681 -1.57 -18.54 4.54
N GLY A 682 -0.83 -19.30 5.33
CA GLY A 682 -0.95 -20.75 5.39
C GLY A 682 -2.38 -21.18 5.75
N ARG A 683 -2.95 -20.53 6.76
CA ARG A 683 -4.34 -20.75 7.15
C ARG A 683 -5.33 -20.33 6.05
N LEU A 684 -5.10 -19.21 5.41
CA LEU A 684 -5.91 -18.73 4.29
C LEU A 684 -5.92 -19.71 3.13
N LEU A 685 -4.79 -20.32 2.80
CA LEU A 685 -4.70 -21.34 1.76
C LEU A 685 -5.56 -22.58 2.10
N LEU A 686 -5.61 -22.98 3.36
CA LEU A 686 -6.51 -24.06 3.83
C LEU A 686 -7.99 -23.67 3.72
N LEU A 687 -8.36 -22.43 4.09
CA LEU A 687 -9.74 -21.96 4.04
C LEU A 687 -10.24 -21.81 2.59
N THR A 688 -9.34 -21.53 1.66
CA THR A 688 -9.66 -21.35 0.23
C THR A 688 -9.44 -22.60 -0.62
N GLY A 689 -9.08 -23.74 -0.02
CA GLY A 689 -8.92 -25.01 -0.71
C GLY A 689 -7.66 -25.09 -1.59
N ARG A 690 -6.63 -24.33 -1.24
CA ARG A 690 -5.34 -24.26 -1.95
C ARG A 690 -4.27 -25.13 -1.27
N GLU A 691 -4.63 -26.35 -0.89
CA GLU A 691 -3.78 -27.27 -0.12
C GLU A 691 -2.45 -27.60 -0.82
N ARG A 692 -2.47 -27.69 -2.16
CA ARG A 692 -1.26 -27.98 -2.95
C ARG A 692 -0.24 -26.85 -2.85
N GLU A 693 -0.71 -25.63 -2.88
CA GLU A 693 0.15 -24.44 -2.77
C GLU A 693 0.75 -24.34 -1.37
N LEU A 694 -0.02 -24.64 -0.32
CA LEU A 694 0.49 -24.67 1.04
C LEU A 694 1.65 -25.66 1.16
N LEU A 695 1.52 -26.90 0.62
CA LEU A 695 2.62 -27.87 0.66
C LEU A 695 3.84 -27.43 -0.14
N LEU A 696 3.64 -26.79 -1.28
CA LEU A 696 4.74 -26.26 -2.10
C LEU A 696 5.52 -25.18 -1.35
N ARG A 697 4.84 -24.33 -0.57
CA ARG A 697 5.45 -23.22 0.18
C ARG A 697 5.78 -23.58 1.64
N SER A 698 5.47 -24.78 2.08
CA SER A 698 5.61 -25.17 3.50
C SER A 698 7.03 -25.00 4.04
N GLU A 699 8.05 -25.35 3.24
CA GLU A 699 9.44 -25.19 3.66
C GLU A 699 9.85 -23.71 3.71
N GLU A 700 9.33 -22.86 2.81
CA GLU A 700 9.50 -21.41 2.86
C GLU A 700 8.97 -20.85 4.19
N PHE A 701 7.75 -21.27 4.59
CA PHE A 701 7.11 -20.80 5.81
C PHE A 701 7.82 -21.30 7.08
N LEU A 702 8.21 -22.57 7.11
CA LEU A 702 8.98 -23.13 8.22
C LEU A 702 10.37 -22.50 8.31
N SER A 703 11.03 -22.27 7.18
CA SER A 703 12.33 -21.60 7.12
C SER A 703 12.24 -20.17 7.66
N ALA A 704 11.16 -19.43 7.34
CA ALA A 704 10.92 -18.11 7.91
C ALA A 704 10.77 -18.17 9.43
N ALA A 705 9.97 -19.10 9.96
CA ALA A 705 9.79 -19.28 11.41
C ALA A 705 11.10 -19.62 12.12
N ARG A 706 11.88 -20.55 11.58
CA ARG A 706 13.17 -20.99 12.14
C ARG A 706 14.25 -19.91 12.05
N ARG A 707 14.32 -19.18 10.93
CA ARG A 707 15.26 -18.07 10.74
C ARG A 707 15.11 -17.00 11.81
N TYR A 708 13.89 -16.67 12.18
CA TYR A 708 13.57 -15.69 13.21
C TYR A 708 13.27 -16.32 14.57
N ARG A 709 13.59 -17.61 14.76
CA ARG A 709 13.39 -18.34 16.03
C ARG A 709 12.00 -18.13 16.64
N SER A 710 10.95 -18.13 15.82
CA SER A 710 9.58 -18.01 16.28
C SER A 710 8.96 -19.40 16.41
N LEU A 711 9.01 -19.95 17.63
CA LEU A 711 8.49 -21.30 17.90
C LEU A 711 6.97 -21.37 17.70
N LEU A 712 6.27 -20.32 18.10
CA LEU A 712 4.80 -20.27 17.96
C LEU A 712 4.39 -20.28 16.48
N ALA A 713 5.10 -19.55 15.61
CA ALA A 713 4.84 -19.59 14.17
C ALA A 713 5.15 -20.97 13.57
N GLU A 714 6.25 -21.61 14.01
CA GLU A 714 6.56 -22.97 13.57
C GLU A 714 5.47 -23.97 13.96
N VAL A 715 4.92 -23.85 15.17
CA VAL A 715 3.78 -24.68 15.65
C VAL A 715 2.56 -24.48 14.76
N TYR A 716 2.11 -23.25 14.51
CA TYR A 716 0.91 -22.98 13.69
C TYR A 716 1.10 -23.46 12.24
N VAL A 717 2.22 -23.18 11.63
CA VAL A 717 2.54 -23.65 10.26
C VAL A 717 2.58 -25.19 10.20
N THR A 718 3.17 -25.83 11.21
CA THR A 718 3.22 -27.31 11.29
C THR A 718 1.81 -27.90 11.44
N ILE A 719 0.91 -27.27 12.21
CA ILE A 719 -0.49 -27.66 12.30
C ILE A 719 -1.17 -27.54 10.93
N ASP A 720 -0.98 -26.44 10.20
CA ASP A 720 -1.58 -26.25 8.88
C ASP A 720 -1.08 -27.28 7.85
N ILE A 721 0.19 -27.66 7.92
CA ILE A 721 0.75 -28.76 7.10
C ILE A 721 0.10 -30.10 7.47
N ALA A 722 -0.06 -30.40 8.76
CA ALA A 722 -0.70 -31.65 9.22
C ALA A 722 -2.17 -31.73 8.74
N VAL A 723 -2.93 -30.62 8.83
CA VAL A 723 -4.30 -30.53 8.29
C VAL A 723 -4.31 -30.77 6.78
N THR A 724 -3.38 -30.19 6.05
CA THR A 724 -3.26 -30.35 4.59
C THR A 724 -2.99 -31.80 4.21
N GLN A 725 -2.01 -32.45 4.85
CA GLN A 725 -1.68 -33.86 4.62
C GLN A 725 -2.89 -34.77 4.89
N HIS A 726 -3.60 -34.54 6.00
CA HIS A 726 -4.82 -35.27 6.32
C HIS A 726 -5.91 -35.09 5.25
N ARG A 727 -6.18 -33.86 4.79
CA ARG A 727 -7.16 -33.58 3.72
C ARG A 727 -6.82 -34.23 2.37
N MET A 728 -5.52 -34.40 2.11
CA MET A 728 -5.03 -35.08 0.90
C MET A 728 -5.00 -36.61 1.02
N GLY A 729 -5.49 -37.19 2.11
CA GLY A 729 -5.53 -38.64 2.34
C GLY A 729 -4.21 -39.23 2.84
N ARG A 730 -3.25 -38.40 3.27
CA ARG A 730 -1.97 -38.83 3.85
C ARG A 730 -2.06 -38.85 5.38
N GLU A 731 -2.92 -39.73 5.92
CA GLU A 731 -3.31 -39.68 7.35
C GLU A 731 -2.13 -39.94 8.31
N ASP A 732 -1.24 -40.87 7.97
CA ASP A 732 -0.08 -41.18 8.81
C ASP A 732 0.93 -40.03 8.83
N GLU A 733 1.25 -39.47 7.66
CA GLU A 733 2.13 -38.28 7.57
C GLU A 733 1.57 -37.09 8.34
N GLY A 734 0.25 -36.86 8.21
CA GLY A 734 -0.45 -35.79 8.94
C GLY A 734 -0.42 -36.02 10.46
N GLY A 735 -0.56 -37.27 10.88
CA GLY A 735 -0.43 -37.69 12.29
C GLY A 735 0.97 -37.44 12.86
N ASP A 736 2.00 -37.85 12.13
CA ASP A 736 3.41 -37.64 12.53
C ASP A 736 3.77 -36.16 12.55
N THR A 737 3.30 -35.40 11.58
CA THR A 737 3.51 -33.93 11.54
C THR A 737 2.83 -33.24 12.72
N LEU A 738 1.61 -33.67 13.09
CA LEU A 738 0.91 -33.15 14.25
C LEU A 738 1.61 -33.51 15.56
N CYS A 739 2.14 -34.72 15.69
CA CYS A 739 2.94 -35.08 16.87
C CYS A 739 4.15 -34.16 17.04
N ARG A 740 4.82 -33.81 15.98
CA ARG A 740 5.93 -32.82 16.03
C ARG A 740 5.45 -31.44 16.53
N ALA A 741 4.30 -30.96 16.09
CA ALA A 741 3.74 -29.70 16.60
C ALA A 741 3.43 -29.78 18.10
N LEU A 742 2.88 -30.94 18.57
CA LEU A 742 2.62 -31.18 19.98
C LEU A 742 3.92 -31.19 20.81
N ASP A 743 4.96 -31.87 20.33
CA ASP A 743 6.26 -31.95 20.99
C ASP A 743 6.98 -30.57 21.07
N LEU A 744 6.70 -29.66 20.14
CA LEU A 744 7.22 -28.29 20.19
C LEU A 744 6.48 -27.41 21.19
N ALA A 745 5.18 -27.57 21.36
CA ALA A 745 4.34 -26.64 22.10
C ALA A 745 4.02 -27.09 23.54
N LEU A 746 3.78 -28.39 23.78
CA LEU A 746 3.25 -28.88 25.05
C LEU A 746 4.26 -28.92 26.21
N PRO A 747 5.58 -29.02 26.02
CA PRO A 747 6.55 -28.83 27.11
C PRO A 747 6.39 -27.48 27.82
N ASP A 748 5.94 -26.42 27.08
CA ASP A 748 5.66 -25.10 27.63
C ASP A 748 4.17 -24.87 27.98
N GLY A 749 3.33 -25.90 27.81
CA GLY A 749 1.91 -25.86 28.11
C GLY A 749 1.08 -25.10 27.09
N LEU A 750 1.56 -24.85 25.89
CA LEU A 750 0.87 -24.07 24.84
C LEU A 750 -0.24 -24.92 24.19
N ILE A 751 -1.43 -24.94 24.78
CA ILE A 751 -2.58 -25.74 24.32
C ILE A 751 -3.50 -24.99 23.34
N VAL A 752 -3.50 -23.65 23.36
CA VAL A 752 -4.40 -22.83 22.52
C VAL A 752 -4.24 -23.10 21.02
N PRO A 753 -3.03 -23.25 20.43
CA PRO A 753 -2.88 -23.53 19.01
C PRO A 753 -3.66 -24.77 18.55
N PHE A 754 -3.71 -25.81 19.39
CA PHE A 754 -4.46 -27.05 19.08
C PHE A 754 -5.95 -26.90 19.27
N ALA A 755 -6.38 -26.14 20.28
CA ALA A 755 -7.80 -25.89 20.55
C ALA A 755 -8.43 -25.03 19.43
N GLU A 756 -7.78 -23.98 19.00
CA GLU A 756 -8.21 -23.10 17.90
C GLU A 756 -8.32 -23.84 16.56
N ASN A 757 -7.49 -24.87 16.36
CA ASN A 757 -7.41 -25.63 15.11
C ASN A 757 -8.08 -27.01 15.19
N ALA A 758 -8.69 -27.35 16.31
CA ALA A 758 -9.21 -28.68 16.56
C ALA A 758 -10.33 -29.10 15.58
N ASP A 759 -11.14 -28.16 15.10
CA ASP A 759 -12.19 -28.45 14.13
C ASP A 759 -11.62 -28.85 12.76
N LEU A 760 -10.48 -28.29 12.37
CA LEU A 760 -9.76 -28.63 11.14
C LEU A 760 -9.00 -29.96 11.27
N LEU A 761 -8.43 -30.20 12.44
CA LEU A 761 -7.68 -31.42 12.77
C LEU A 761 -8.60 -32.65 12.92
N GLY A 762 -9.85 -32.44 13.34
CA GLY A 762 -10.82 -33.51 13.50
C GLY A 762 -10.36 -34.67 14.38
N ALA A 763 -10.54 -35.92 13.91
CA ALA A 763 -10.13 -37.12 14.63
C ALA A 763 -8.60 -37.29 14.76
N THR A 764 -7.82 -36.62 13.88
CA THR A 764 -6.36 -36.73 13.89
C THR A 764 -5.76 -36.17 15.17
N LEU A 765 -6.32 -35.08 15.72
CA LEU A 765 -5.89 -34.52 17.00
C LEU A 765 -6.05 -35.53 18.14
N GLY A 766 -7.20 -36.22 18.21
CA GLY A 766 -7.43 -37.24 19.28
C GLY A 766 -6.47 -38.43 19.15
N ARG A 767 -6.14 -38.87 17.94
CA ARG A 767 -5.17 -39.97 17.69
C ARG A 767 -3.76 -39.52 18.10
N ALA A 768 -3.32 -38.34 17.68
CA ALA A 768 -2.00 -37.82 18.02
C ALA A 768 -1.82 -37.61 19.53
N LEU A 769 -2.82 -37.03 20.22
CA LEU A 769 -2.79 -36.85 21.66
C LEU A 769 -2.76 -38.20 22.41
N ASN A 770 -3.46 -39.24 21.96
CA ASN A 770 -3.40 -40.55 22.57
C ASN A 770 -2.01 -41.21 22.41
N ARG A 771 -1.27 -40.89 21.38
CA ARG A 771 0.06 -41.44 21.07
C ARG A 771 1.16 -40.82 21.94
N SER A 772 1.15 -39.49 22.09
CA SER A 772 2.31 -38.79 22.70
C SER A 772 1.96 -37.96 23.95
N TRP A 773 0.73 -37.39 24.05
CA TRP A 773 0.36 -36.42 25.09
C TRP A 773 -1.04 -36.70 25.67
N ARG A 774 -1.25 -37.96 26.13
CA ARG A 774 -2.56 -38.43 26.59
C ARG A 774 -3.08 -37.63 27.78
N GLU A 775 -2.21 -37.18 28.67
CA GLU A 775 -2.51 -36.38 29.85
C GLU A 775 -3.06 -35.00 29.52
N LYS A 776 -2.62 -34.39 28.44
CA LYS A 776 -3.06 -33.07 27.99
C LYS A 776 -4.38 -33.08 27.20
N ARG A 777 -4.84 -34.26 26.79
CA ARG A 777 -6.04 -34.42 25.98
C ARG A 777 -7.30 -33.80 26.62
N PRO A 778 -7.64 -34.00 27.95
CA PRO A 778 -8.81 -33.40 28.54
C PRO A 778 -8.79 -31.87 28.52
N GLU A 779 -7.64 -31.25 28.79
CA GLU A 779 -7.46 -29.80 28.81
C GLU A 779 -7.69 -29.19 27.40
N ILE A 780 -7.05 -29.77 26.36
CA ILE A 780 -7.16 -29.31 24.98
C ILE A 780 -8.60 -29.47 24.45
N LEU A 781 -9.27 -30.58 24.75
CA LEU A 781 -10.65 -30.82 24.31
C LEU A 781 -11.64 -29.89 25.03
N ALA A 782 -11.46 -29.61 26.33
CA ALA A 782 -12.28 -28.65 27.06
C ALA A 782 -12.11 -27.22 26.47
N LEU A 783 -10.88 -26.82 26.16
CA LEU A 783 -10.59 -25.53 25.57
C LEU A 783 -11.15 -25.44 24.14
N LYS A 784 -11.06 -26.50 23.34
CA LYS A 784 -11.72 -26.62 22.03
C LYS A 784 -13.21 -26.33 22.11
N GLU A 785 -13.90 -27.02 23.05
CA GLU A 785 -15.34 -26.83 23.26
C GLU A 785 -15.68 -25.37 23.59
N ARG A 786 -14.86 -24.71 24.39
CA ARG A 786 -15.02 -23.28 24.73
C ARG A 786 -14.81 -22.42 23.48
N HIS A 787 -13.74 -22.67 22.73
CA HIS A 787 -13.40 -21.92 21.53
C HIS A 787 -14.48 -22.07 20.45
N SER A 788 -14.94 -23.30 20.17
CA SER A 788 -16.00 -23.54 19.18
C SER A 788 -17.31 -22.84 19.57
N ARG A 789 -17.72 -22.92 20.86
CA ARG A 789 -18.91 -22.19 21.34
C ARG A 789 -18.76 -20.69 21.26
N GLY A 790 -17.58 -20.15 21.59
CA GLY A 790 -17.28 -18.72 21.49
C GLY A 790 -17.35 -18.23 20.04
N LYS A 791 -16.72 -18.96 19.14
CA LYS A 791 -16.76 -18.69 17.69
C LYS A 791 -18.21 -18.69 17.16
N ASP A 792 -18.99 -19.71 17.49
CA ASP A 792 -20.39 -19.81 17.07
C ASP A 792 -21.24 -18.64 17.63
N ALA A 793 -21.00 -18.23 18.88
CA ALA A 793 -21.68 -17.09 19.48
C ALA A 793 -21.39 -15.78 18.73
N LEU A 794 -20.12 -15.53 18.37
CA LEU A 794 -19.72 -14.34 17.59
C LEU A 794 -20.34 -14.33 16.20
N LEU A 795 -20.39 -15.48 15.53
CA LEU A 795 -20.94 -15.59 14.18
C LEU A 795 -22.47 -15.36 14.15
N ARG A 796 -23.19 -15.72 15.22
CA ARG A 796 -24.65 -15.50 15.33
C ARG A 796 -25.04 -14.04 15.57
N GLN A 797 -24.20 -13.24 16.22
CA GLN A 797 -24.52 -11.88 16.63
C GLN A 797 -24.30 -10.82 15.55
N ARG A 798 -23.91 -11.19 14.34
CA ARG A 798 -23.63 -10.24 13.25
C ARG A 798 -24.90 -9.63 12.66
N PRO A 799 -24.92 -8.33 12.32
CA PRO A 799 -25.98 -7.71 11.54
C PRO A 799 -26.09 -8.41 10.16
N GLY A 800 -27.23 -8.96 9.86
CA GLY A 800 -27.47 -9.80 8.67
C GLY A 800 -27.29 -11.30 8.90
N GLY A 801 -26.95 -11.73 10.13
CA GLY A 801 -26.69 -13.12 10.51
C GLY A 801 -27.94 -13.94 10.85
N ASN A 802 -29.11 -13.62 10.35
CA ASN A 802 -30.28 -14.53 10.41
C ASN A 802 -30.05 -15.69 9.44
N ARG A 803 -28.99 -16.47 9.70
CA ARG A 803 -28.70 -17.68 8.94
C ARG A 803 -29.21 -18.89 9.66
N PRO A 804 -29.76 -19.82 8.93
CA PRO A 804 -30.31 -21.03 9.49
C PRO A 804 -29.21 -21.83 10.23
N ASP A 805 -29.45 -22.10 11.49
CA ASP A 805 -28.82 -23.14 12.30
C ASP A 805 -27.29 -23.27 12.26
N GLY A 806 -26.55 -22.14 12.42
CA GLY A 806 -25.12 -22.19 12.70
C GLY A 806 -24.22 -22.50 11.49
N LEU A 807 -24.71 -22.35 10.26
CA LEU A 807 -23.86 -22.43 9.07
C LEU A 807 -23.05 -21.15 8.89
N THR A 808 -21.78 -21.28 8.56
CA THR A 808 -20.94 -20.16 8.09
C THR A 808 -21.43 -19.66 6.73
N LEU A 809 -21.01 -18.44 6.31
CA LEU A 809 -21.35 -17.91 4.97
C LEU A 809 -20.98 -18.92 3.88
N ARG A 810 -19.79 -19.47 3.98
CA ARG A 810 -19.27 -20.42 3.01
C ARG A 810 -20.03 -21.74 3.01
N GLU A 811 -20.38 -22.23 4.17
CA GLU A 811 -21.22 -23.43 4.30
C GLU A 811 -22.62 -23.20 3.72
N TYR A 812 -23.19 -22.02 3.97
CA TYR A 812 -24.50 -21.65 3.42
C TYR A 812 -24.46 -21.52 1.88
N GLU A 813 -23.43 -20.88 1.30
CA GLU A 813 -23.24 -20.80 -0.16
C GLU A 813 -23.11 -22.18 -0.79
N ILE A 814 -22.30 -23.07 -0.19
CA ILE A 814 -22.16 -24.45 -0.64
C ILE A 814 -23.49 -25.20 -0.52
N ALA A 815 -24.18 -25.05 0.61
CA ALA A 815 -25.48 -25.68 0.83
C ALA A 815 -26.53 -25.19 -0.19
N ARG A 816 -26.54 -23.89 -0.49
CA ARG A 816 -27.42 -23.30 -1.50
C ARG A 816 -27.18 -23.87 -2.91
N LEU A 817 -25.94 -23.85 -3.38
CA LEU A 817 -25.55 -24.41 -4.69
C LEU A 817 -25.87 -25.89 -4.80
N VAL A 818 -25.65 -26.64 -3.72
CA VAL A 818 -26.00 -28.07 -3.64
C VAL A 818 -27.52 -28.30 -3.71
N THR A 819 -28.33 -27.42 -3.12
CA THR A 819 -29.81 -27.52 -3.21
C THR A 819 -30.35 -27.06 -4.56
N GLU A 820 -29.61 -26.28 -5.32
CA GLU A 820 -29.83 -25.92 -6.71
C GLU A 820 -29.50 -27.07 -7.67
N GLY A 821 -29.02 -28.21 -7.16
CA GLY A 821 -28.74 -29.41 -7.94
C GLY A 821 -27.32 -29.54 -8.47
N ARG A 822 -26.41 -28.60 -8.11
CA ARG A 822 -25.02 -28.61 -8.59
C ARG A 822 -24.25 -29.80 -8.01
N SER A 823 -23.43 -30.45 -8.80
CA SER A 823 -22.51 -31.48 -8.35
C SER A 823 -21.40 -30.91 -7.50
N ASN A 824 -20.68 -31.72 -6.71
CA ASN A 824 -19.56 -31.23 -5.91
C ASN A 824 -18.46 -30.63 -6.79
N ARG A 825 -18.29 -31.13 -8.01
CA ARG A 825 -17.33 -30.57 -8.96
C ARG A 825 -17.77 -29.21 -9.46
N GLU A 826 -19.05 -29.04 -9.85
CA GLU A 826 -19.56 -27.72 -10.26
C GLU A 826 -19.54 -26.68 -9.11
N VAL A 827 -19.83 -27.10 -7.87
CA VAL A 827 -19.70 -26.25 -6.69
C VAL A 827 -18.24 -25.86 -6.46
N ALA A 828 -17.32 -26.80 -6.63
CA ALA A 828 -15.89 -26.55 -6.51
C ALA A 828 -15.40 -25.53 -7.56
N ASP A 829 -15.81 -25.71 -8.83
CA ASP A 829 -15.46 -24.80 -9.92
C ASP A 829 -16.04 -23.39 -9.70
N LEU A 830 -17.31 -23.28 -9.30
CA LEU A 830 -17.99 -21.99 -9.05
C LEU A 830 -17.41 -21.23 -7.86
N LEU A 831 -16.94 -21.95 -6.86
CA LEU A 831 -16.45 -21.35 -5.60
C LEU A 831 -14.93 -21.35 -5.51
N PHE A 832 -14.23 -21.73 -6.58
CA PHE A 832 -12.76 -21.85 -6.66
C PHE A 832 -12.20 -22.75 -5.54
N LEU A 833 -12.85 -23.88 -5.27
CA LEU A 833 -12.47 -24.87 -4.26
C LEU A 833 -12.03 -26.19 -4.91
N SER A 834 -11.38 -27.07 -4.11
CA SER A 834 -11.24 -28.46 -4.53
C SER A 834 -12.54 -29.25 -4.25
N GLU A 835 -12.81 -30.31 -5.04
CA GLU A 835 -13.97 -31.18 -4.80
C GLU A 835 -13.93 -31.83 -3.40
N ASN A 836 -12.73 -32.11 -2.90
CA ASN A 836 -12.54 -32.65 -1.56
C ASN A 836 -12.87 -31.61 -0.48
N THR A 837 -12.56 -30.34 -0.70
CA THR A 837 -12.93 -29.23 0.19
C THR A 837 -14.45 -29.08 0.23
N VAL A 838 -15.14 -29.18 -0.89
CA VAL A 838 -16.63 -29.16 -0.93
C VAL A 838 -17.21 -30.36 -0.14
N LYS A 839 -16.66 -31.55 -0.30
CA LYS A 839 -17.06 -32.74 0.47
C LYS A 839 -16.86 -32.53 1.99
N TYR A 840 -15.75 -31.90 2.38
CA TYR A 840 -15.47 -31.56 3.76
C TYR A 840 -16.53 -30.59 4.34
N TYR A 841 -16.81 -29.51 3.62
CA TYR A 841 -17.86 -28.56 4.02
C TYR A 841 -19.24 -29.23 4.10
N LEU A 842 -19.60 -30.07 3.15
CA LEU A 842 -20.87 -30.80 3.18
C LEU A 842 -20.98 -31.71 4.40
N LYS A 843 -19.90 -32.36 4.82
CA LYS A 843 -19.88 -33.17 6.04
C LYS A 843 -20.11 -32.31 7.29
N SER A 844 -19.52 -31.11 7.34
CA SER A 844 -19.74 -30.13 8.40
C SER A 844 -21.18 -29.60 8.38
N ILE A 845 -21.71 -29.23 7.20
CA ILE A 845 -23.09 -28.77 7.00
C ILE A 845 -24.08 -29.82 7.48
N PHE A 846 -23.89 -31.08 7.08
CA PHE A 846 -24.81 -32.17 7.47
C PHE A 846 -24.81 -32.38 8.98
N ARG A 847 -23.65 -32.30 9.64
CA ARG A 847 -23.51 -32.38 11.09
C ARG A 847 -24.21 -31.22 11.78
N LYS A 848 -24.03 -29.98 11.28
CA LYS A 848 -24.63 -28.78 11.86
C LYS A 848 -26.15 -28.73 11.71
N LEU A 849 -26.65 -29.21 10.59
CA LEU A 849 -28.09 -29.26 10.30
C LEU A 849 -28.78 -30.55 10.83
N GLY A 850 -28.02 -31.46 11.45
CA GLY A 850 -28.56 -32.72 11.97
C GLY A 850 -29.13 -33.64 10.88
N ILE A 851 -28.60 -33.58 9.64
CA ILE A 851 -29.09 -34.36 8.50
C ILE A 851 -28.08 -35.42 8.07
N ALA A 852 -28.60 -36.56 7.61
CA ALA A 852 -27.79 -37.73 7.25
C ALA A 852 -27.36 -37.73 5.78
N SER A 853 -27.96 -36.92 4.90
CA SER A 853 -27.70 -37.03 3.46
C SER A 853 -28.00 -35.72 2.70
N ARG A 854 -27.35 -35.58 1.52
CA ARG A 854 -27.59 -34.50 0.57
C ARG A 854 -29.08 -34.29 0.19
N ARG A 855 -29.86 -35.38 0.12
CA ARG A 855 -31.29 -35.34 -0.25
C ARG A 855 -32.10 -34.54 0.80
N ASN A 856 -31.68 -34.56 2.06
CA ASN A 856 -32.38 -33.91 3.15
C ASN A 856 -32.03 -32.42 3.27
N LEU A 857 -30.97 -31.97 2.57
CA LEU A 857 -30.44 -30.60 2.67
C LEU A 857 -31.48 -29.56 2.23
N LYS A 858 -32.18 -29.83 1.10
CA LYS A 858 -33.22 -28.93 0.58
C LYS A 858 -34.40 -28.77 1.54
N GLY A 859 -34.79 -29.84 2.20
CA GLY A 859 -35.84 -29.84 3.21
C GLY A 859 -35.40 -29.11 4.51
N ALA A 860 -34.15 -29.29 4.93
CA ALA A 860 -33.59 -28.62 6.07
C ALA A 860 -33.50 -27.11 5.85
N LEU A 861 -32.98 -26.64 4.70
CA LEU A 861 -32.89 -25.20 4.37
C LEU A 861 -34.29 -24.56 4.18
N ARG A 862 -35.27 -25.27 3.60
CA ARG A 862 -36.65 -24.76 3.46
C ARG A 862 -37.42 -24.66 4.79
N LYS A 863 -37.14 -25.49 5.78
CA LYS A 863 -37.76 -25.36 7.13
C LYS A 863 -37.30 -24.11 7.87
N ILE A 864 -36.25 -23.50 7.37
CA ILE A 864 -35.52 -22.39 8.00
C ILE A 864 -35.84 -21.07 7.27
N HIS A 865 -36.15 -21.11 6.00
CA HIS A 865 -36.74 -20.02 5.21
C HIS A 865 -38.09 -20.50 4.64
N PRO A 866 -39.22 -20.15 5.29
CA PRO A 866 -40.55 -20.46 4.74
C PRO A 866 -40.84 -19.70 3.43
#